data_cd6619a0c0a77cefa775a112ecc48fa2
#
_entry.id   cd6619a0c0a77cefa775a112ecc48fa2
#
_cell.length_a   1.000
_cell.length_b   1.000
_cell.length_c   1.000
_cell.angle_alpha   90.00
_cell.angle_beta   90.00
_cell.angle_gamma   90.00
#
_symmetry.space_group_name_H-M   'P 1'
#
loop_
_entity.id
_entity.type
_entity.pdbx_description
1 polymer ?
#
loop_
_entity_poly.entity_id
_entity_poly.type
_entity_poly.pdbx_seq_one_letter_code
_entity_poly.pdbx_strand_id
1 'polypeptide(L)'
;MMRSLLLWQFVLGVIFTAYAQELRLPAYFTGNMVLQRDVPVTLWGWSAPGREIKVEIGGRPAHTRTDKKGKWKLQLPAFPAGGPYTVKISDGESGITLKNVLMGDVWLCGGQSNMEWPLKQTPYREPDTTWLEKGQIRLLKVNPEMDYRPREDINSSGWITPDLESIADFSAVGYHFGKFVQQESGVPIGLISVNLGATAVETWMSNEALEAFPQFKEEIKHTGSFADVRKAFEKSKKHWYNKYYYTGPGVTGKWYLPETDISSWDTLEVAGNTWKEEKALKDFDGAVWLRKSFDLPEGFKGDSLHLQLLQIDDYDITWVNGHRIGETFGRHNHRNYQVPAGILKKKGNVLVVRVFDAGGIGGFTTSAFWGNDILWGKWHYRKGLQVEAGKFPEPELVDVSPFSSPGVLYNANVAPLTALRVKGTIWYQGESNAARAAEYRELFPALIRDWRNHFNNEMPFLWVQLANYGKEPEVPGPSSWAELREAQAMARALPNTGMAVTIDIGEAEDIHPRNKEDVGKRLGTLAMNLGYGGKYPAQAPRFKETEKKGDSLLVHFTLATDSLKTKDKYGYIRGFQLAGKDGKFHWAQAFLRRNTVVVYRPGLKDPVEVRYAWSDNPGPLDLTDQNGLPAEPFRSDDHQLSTEGMVFDSKAPRF
;
A
#
# COMPACT_ATOMS: atom_id res chain seq x y z
N MET A 1 19.34 87.63 10.88
CA MET A 1 20.11 86.41 10.95
C MET A 1 19.19 85.21 10.64
N MET A 2 19.13 84.82 9.35
CA MET A 2 18.35 83.67 8.88
C MET A 2 19.28 82.45 8.84
N ARG A 3 18.89 81.43 9.51
CA ARG A 3 19.53 80.10 9.39
C ARG A 3 18.68 79.21 8.49
N SER A 4 19.24 78.89 7.32
CA SER A 4 18.67 77.95 6.37
C SER A 4 18.89 76.51 6.88
N LEU A 5 17.82 75.74 7.06
CA LEU A 5 17.86 74.28 7.26
C LEU A 5 17.82 73.61 5.88
N LEU A 6 18.88 72.93 5.52
CA LEU A 6 18.92 71.98 4.40
C LEU A 6 18.42 70.65 4.88
N LEU A 7 17.25 70.18 4.38
CA LEU A 7 16.76 68.82 4.52
C LEU A 7 17.44 67.93 3.47
N TRP A 8 18.25 66.98 3.95
CA TRP A 8 18.71 65.85 3.13
C TRP A 8 17.67 64.74 3.16
N GLN A 9 16.98 64.49 2.01
CA GLN A 9 16.17 63.31 1.82
C GLN A 9 17.11 62.13 1.47
N PHE A 10 17.27 61.19 2.40
CA PHE A 10 17.85 59.88 2.12
C PHE A 10 16.77 59.04 1.41
N VAL A 11 16.90 58.80 0.11
CA VAL A 11 16.14 57.79 -0.61
C VAL A 11 16.81 56.43 -0.30
N LEU A 12 16.24 55.68 0.63
CA LEU A 12 16.58 54.26 0.82
C LEU A 12 16.05 53.49 -0.40
N GLY A 13 16.92 53.23 -1.37
CA GLY A 13 16.66 52.26 -2.42
C GLY A 13 16.63 50.83 -1.82
N VAL A 14 15.43 50.27 -1.64
CA VAL A 14 15.28 48.87 -1.34
C VAL A 14 15.68 48.09 -2.60
N ILE A 15 16.91 47.59 -2.60
CA ILE A 15 17.38 46.64 -3.62
C ILE A 15 16.67 45.33 -3.33
N PHE A 16 15.55 45.07 -4.02
CA PHE A 16 15.01 43.71 -4.13
C PHE A 16 16.02 42.90 -4.93
N THR A 17 16.86 42.13 -4.26
CA THR A 17 17.55 41.03 -4.89
C THR A 17 16.49 39.98 -5.25
N ALA A 18 15.94 40.12 -6.46
CA ALA A 18 15.18 39.03 -7.06
C ALA A 18 16.17 37.88 -7.22
N TYR A 19 16.06 36.84 -6.38
CA TYR A 19 16.72 35.57 -6.67
C TYR A 19 16.21 35.14 -8.04
N ALA A 20 17.07 35.19 -9.04
CA ALA A 20 16.76 34.69 -10.37
C ALA A 20 16.45 33.18 -10.20
N GLN A 21 15.23 32.81 -10.51
CA GLN A 21 14.81 31.41 -10.45
C GLN A 21 15.61 30.65 -11.52
N GLU A 22 16.46 29.72 -11.08
CA GLU A 22 17.29 28.91 -11.95
C GLU A 22 16.46 27.97 -12.83
N LEU A 23 16.93 27.68 -14.05
CA LEU A 23 16.30 26.70 -14.95
C LEU A 23 16.26 25.33 -14.28
N ARG A 24 15.06 24.81 -14.02
CA ARG A 24 14.88 23.49 -13.41
C ARG A 24 13.72 22.74 -14.04
N LEU A 25 13.77 21.42 -13.94
CA LEU A 25 12.78 20.47 -14.44
C LEU A 25 12.18 19.68 -13.29
N PRO A 26 10.97 19.12 -13.46
CA PRO A 26 10.44 18.09 -12.59
C PRO A 26 11.40 16.91 -12.45
N ALA A 27 11.38 16.24 -11.29
CA ALA A 27 12.27 15.13 -10.96
C ALA A 27 12.18 13.93 -11.92
N TYR A 28 11.10 13.81 -12.66
CA TYR A 28 10.94 12.74 -13.68
C TYR A 28 11.43 13.14 -15.09
N PHE A 29 11.86 14.37 -15.33
CA PHE A 29 12.56 14.72 -16.57
C PHE A 29 14.07 14.66 -16.37
N THR A 30 14.61 13.46 -16.51
CA THR A 30 16.04 13.18 -16.35
C THR A 30 16.61 12.44 -17.55
N GLY A 31 17.91 12.26 -17.59
CA GLY A 31 18.50 11.28 -18.50
C GLY A 31 17.88 9.90 -18.29
N ASN A 32 18.03 9.03 -19.28
CA ASN A 32 17.47 7.68 -19.30
C ASN A 32 15.93 7.58 -19.32
N MET A 33 15.19 8.69 -19.33
CA MET A 33 13.71 8.67 -19.33
C MET A 33 13.14 8.02 -20.59
N VAL A 34 11.91 7.49 -20.44
CA VAL A 34 11.04 7.15 -21.57
C VAL A 34 9.94 8.19 -21.67
N LEU A 35 9.75 8.75 -22.85
CA LEU A 35 8.61 9.61 -23.18
C LEU A 35 7.62 8.83 -24.03
N GLN A 36 6.32 9.06 -23.80
CA GLN A 36 5.26 8.34 -24.52
C GLN A 36 5.34 8.62 -26.02
N ARG A 37 5.46 7.57 -26.82
CA ARG A 37 5.49 7.60 -28.29
C ARG A 37 4.11 7.88 -28.91
N ASP A 38 4.11 8.24 -30.19
CA ASP A 38 2.94 8.41 -31.06
C ASP A 38 1.91 9.44 -30.58
N VAL A 39 2.29 10.27 -29.62
CA VAL A 39 1.52 11.40 -29.11
C VAL A 39 2.41 12.63 -28.98
N PRO A 40 1.85 13.86 -29.01
CA PRO A 40 2.65 15.06 -28.79
C PRO A 40 3.40 15.01 -27.45
N VAL A 41 4.73 15.27 -27.51
CA VAL A 41 5.59 15.27 -26.32
C VAL A 41 5.43 16.60 -25.58
N THR A 42 5.01 16.55 -24.34
CA THR A 42 4.87 17.74 -23.49
C THR A 42 6.02 17.79 -22.48
N LEU A 43 6.75 18.92 -22.48
CA LEU A 43 7.78 19.21 -21.47
C LEU A 43 7.43 20.51 -20.76
N TRP A 44 7.83 20.61 -19.49
CA TRP A 44 7.62 21.82 -18.67
C TRP A 44 8.66 21.92 -17.56
N GLY A 45 8.71 23.10 -16.96
CA GLY A 45 9.63 23.37 -15.87
C GLY A 45 9.53 24.81 -15.41
N TRP A 46 10.57 25.28 -14.80
CA TRP A 46 10.65 26.60 -14.21
C TRP A 46 11.95 27.30 -14.63
N SER A 47 11.91 28.60 -14.75
CA SER A 47 13.04 29.52 -14.91
C SER A 47 12.60 30.92 -14.51
N ALA A 48 13.46 31.92 -14.62
CA ALA A 48 13.09 33.30 -14.33
C ALA A 48 11.91 33.76 -15.19
N PRO A 49 10.98 34.59 -14.68
CA PRO A 49 9.82 35.10 -15.41
C PRO A 49 10.21 35.83 -16.72
N GLY A 50 9.45 35.55 -17.78
CA GLY A 50 9.65 36.19 -19.09
C GLY A 50 10.81 35.65 -19.92
N ARG A 51 11.54 34.61 -19.45
CA ARG A 51 12.64 33.98 -20.19
C ARG A 51 12.12 33.22 -21.40
N GLU A 52 12.84 33.29 -22.49
CA GLU A 52 12.63 32.44 -23.64
C GLU A 52 13.26 31.07 -23.39
N ILE A 53 12.49 30.01 -23.54
CA ILE A 53 12.92 28.62 -23.37
C ILE A 53 13.02 27.98 -24.75
N LYS A 54 14.19 27.44 -25.06
CA LYS A 54 14.43 26.62 -26.25
C LYS A 54 14.57 25.16 -25.82
N VAL A 55 13.83 24.27 -26.48
CA VAL A 55 13.92 22.82 -26.31
C VAL A 55 14.25 22.20 -27.66
N GLU A 56 15.17 21.24 -27.67
CA GLU A 56 15.56 20.49 -28.87
C GLU A 56 15.58 19.00 -28.59
N ILE A 57 14.89 18.20 -29.40
CA ILE A 57 14.90 16.74 -29.38
C ILE A 57 15.15 16.22 -30.80
N GLY A 58 16.20 15.43 -30.97
CA GLY A 58 16.47 14.81 -32.28
C GLY A 58 16.62 15.81 -33.44
N GLY A 59 17.22 16.98 -33.17
CA GLY A 59 17.38 18.06 -34.17
C GLY A 59 16.11 18.89 -34.43
N ARG A 60 15.03 18.66 -33.70
CA ARG A 60 13.75 19.43 -33.80
C ARG A 60 13.68 20.45 -32.69
N PRO A 61 13.89 21.75 -32.96
CA PRO A 61 13.77 22.81 -31.97
C PRO A 61 12.32 23.25 -31.79
N ALA A 62 11.99 23.66 -30.58
CA ALA A 62 10.75 24.35 -30.27
C ALA A 62 11.01 25.40 -29.18
N HIS A 63 10.17 26.43 -29.14
CA HIS A 63 10.35 27.58 -28.26
C HIS A 63 9.07 27.86 -27.48
N THR A 64 9.23 28.38 -26.28
CA THR A 64 8.16 28.91 -25.46
C THR A 64 8.74 30.01 -24.56
N ARG A 65 7.91 30.58 -23.69
CA ARG A 65 8.34 31.63 -22.74
C ARG A 65 7.76 31.32 -21.36
N THR A 66 8.51 31.59 -20.32
CA THR A 66 8.02 31.46 -18.93
C THR A 66 6.93 32.53 -18.67
N ASP A 67 5.95 32.12 -17.89
CA ASP A 67 4.90 33.02 -17.39
C ASP A 67 5.41 33.92 -16.25
N LYS A 68 4.50 34.73 -15.68
CA LYS A 68 4.82 35.64 -14.56
C LYS A 68 5.26 34.94 -13.29
N LYS A 69 4.97 33.64 -13.16
CA LYS A 69 5.39 32.77 -12.04
C LYS A 69 6.67 31.99 -12.34
N GLY A 70 7.27 32.22 -13.50
CA GLY A 70 8.47 31.49 -13.94
C GLY A 70 8.19 30.08 -14.45
N LYS A 71 6.92 29.70 -14.71
CA LYS A 71 6.59 28.39 -15.29
C LYS A 71 6.59 28.45 -16.81
N TRP A 72 7.04 27.36 -17.42
CA TRP A 72 6.94 27.17 -18.86
C TRP A 72 6.40 25.79 -19.20
N LYS A 73 5.71 25.69 -20.31
CA LYS A 73 5.20 24.47 -20.89
C LYS A 73 5.35 24.54 -22.41
N LEU A 74 5.73 23.43 -22.99
CA LEU A 74 5.97 23.35 -24.42
C LEU A 74 5.53 21.98 -24.94
N GLN A 75 5.05 21.96 -26.17
CA GLN A 75 4.63 20.75 -26.83
C GLN A 75 5.40 20.58 -28.14
N LEU A 76 6.00 19.39 -28.32
CA LEU A 76 6.64 18.99 -29.57
C LEU A 76 5.75 18.00 -30.32
N PRO A 77 5.95 17.84 -31.65
CA PRO A 77 5.27 16.80 -32.42
C PRO A 77 5.50 15.40 -31.83
N ALA A 78 4.63 14.45 -32.19
CA ALA A 78 4.79 13.05 -31.86
C ALA A 78 6.07 12.45 -32.45
N PHE A 79 6.65 11.50 -31.72
CA PHE A 79 7.79 10.70 -32.17
C PHE A 79 7.38 9.21 -32.17
N PRO A 80 7.80 8.44 -33.20
CA PRO A 80 7.66 6.99 -33.17
C PRO A 80 8.57 6.36 -32.10
N ALA A 81 8.36 5.08 -31.80
CA ALA A 81 9.25 4.33 -30.93
C ALA A 81 10.70 4.39 -31.43
N GLY A 82 11.64 4.56 -30.52
CA GLY A 82 13.07 4.60 -30.85
C GLY A 82 13.91 5.45 -29.92
N GLY A 83 15.08 5.78 -30.36
CA GLY A 83 16.13 6.47 -29.61
C GLY A 83 17.45 5.68 -29.61
N PRO A 84 18.45 6.04 -28.78
CA PRO A 84 18.37 7.10 -27.77
C PRO A 84 18.47 8.52 -28.37
N TYR A 85 17.69 9.42 -27.84
CA TYR A 85 17.74 10.85 -28.14
C TYR A 85 18.47 11.64 -27.05
N THR A 86 18.94 12.83 -27.44
CA THR A 86 19.39 13.86 -26.50
C THR A 86 18.36 14.97 -26.49
N VAL A 87 17.90 15.39 -25.31
CA VAL A 87 17.03 16.55 -25.09
C VAL A 87 17.88 17.68 -24.54
N LYS A 88 17.90 18.81 -25.24
CA LYS A 88 18.58 20.03 -24.79
C LYS A 88 17.54 21.08 -24.46
N ILE A 89 17.66 21.69 -23.27
CA ILE A 89 16.77 22.76 -22.79
C ILE A 89 17.63 23.92 -22.37
N SER A 90 17.32 25.14 -22.81
CA SER A 90 18.05 26.36 -22.46
C SER A 90 17.12 27.54 -22.28
N ASP A 91 17.44 28.41 -21.32
CA ASP A 91 16.78 29.70 -21.09
C ASP A 91 17.62 30.91 -21.57
N GLY A 92 18.70 30.64 -22.30
CA GLY A 92 19.63 31.63 -22.81
C GLY A 92 20.80 31.95 -21.86
N GLU A 93 20.67 31.68 -20.56
CA GLU A 93 21.75 31.85 -19.56
C GLU A 93 22.28 30.52 -19.06
N SER A 94 21.38 29.54 -18.91
CA SER A 94 21.71 28.18 -18.46
C SER A 94 21.15 27.13 -19.42
N GLY A 95 21.61 25.89 -19.27
CA GLY A 95 21.16 24.80 -20.09
C GLY A 95 21.21 23.46 -19.39
N ILE A 96 20.22 22.62 -19.67
CA ILE A 96 20.11 21.24 -19.19
C ILE A 96 20.18 20.31 -20.39
N THR A 97 20.98 19.26 -20.30
CA THR A 97 21.11 18.23 -21.33
C THR A 97 20.75 16.87 -20.75
N LEU A 98 19.65 16.29 -21.23
CA LEU A 98 19.20 14.96 -20.86
C LEU A 98 19.62 13.98 -21.96
N LYS A 99 20.43 13.01 -21.59
CA LYS A 99 20.97 12.00 -22.52
C LYS A 99 20.21 10.69 -22.40
N ASN A 100 20.33 9.84 -23.43
CA ASN A 100 19.79 8.47 -23.44
C ASN A 100 18.27 8.41 -23.28
N VAL A 101 17.53 9.37 -23.85
CA VAL A 101 16.08 9.44 -23.81
C VAL A 101 15.49 8.51 -24.88
N LEU A 102 14.51 7.69 -24.50
CA LEU A 102 13.80 6.80 -25.42
C LEU A 102 12.37 7.31 -25.66
N MET A 103 11.87 7.06 -26.87
CA MET A 103 10.44 7.16 -27.19
C MET A 103 9.87 5.75 -27.14
N GLY A 104 8.93 5.53 -26.23
CA GLY A 104 8.38 4.21 -25.96
C GLY A 104 7.02 4.30 -25.28
N ASP A 105 6.61 3.23 -24.63
CA ASP A 105 5.35 3.20 -23.89
C ASP A 105 5.60 3.31 -22.39
N VAL A 106 4.93 4.27 -21.73
CA VAL A 106 5.08 4.55 -20.31
C VAL A 106 3.89 3.96 -19.54
N TRP A 107 4.18 3.14 -18.55
CA TRP A 107 3.18 2.49 -17.70
C TRP A 107 3.32 2.88 -16.24
N LEU A 108 2.19 3.17 -15.59
CA LEU A 108 2.13 3.38 -14.14
C LEU A 108 1.95 2.03 -13.43
N CYS A 109 2.75 1.78 -12.40
CA CYS A 109 2.66 0.60 -11.53
C CYS A 109 2.18 1.07 -10.15
N GLY A 110 0.85 1.12 -9.98
CA GLY A 110 0.19 1.67 -8.80
C GLY A 110 -0.39 0.59 -7.87
N GLY A 111 -0.62 0.94 -6.62
CA GLY A 111 -1.26 0.06 -5.65
C GLY A 111 -0.59 0.03 -4.28
N GLN A 112 -0.71 -1.12 -3.60
CA GLN A 112 -0.14 -1.31 -2.26
C GLN A 112 0.98 -2.36 -2.24
N SER A 113 1.25 -2.98 -1.09
CA SER A 113 2.40 -3.86 -0.85
C SER A 113 2.60 -4.96 -1.91
N ASN A 114 1.55 -5.55 -2.44
CA ASN A 114 1.65 -6.56 -3.49
C ASN A 114 2.16 -6.01 -4.83
N MET A 115 1.93 -4.72 -5.13
CA MET A 115 2.59 -4.03 -6.24
C MET A 115 4.01 -3.59 -5.88
N GLU A 116 4.21 -3.15 -4.64
CA GLU A 116 5.52 -2.68 -4.15
C GLU A 116 6.53 -3.82 -4.01
N TRP A 117 6.07 -5.07 -3.81
CA TRP A 117 6.88 -6.24 -3.48
C TRP A 117 8.10 -6.39 -4.38
N PRO A 118 9.34 -6.34 -3.82
CA PRO A 118 10.54 -6.29 -4.62
C PRO A 118 10.91 -7.64 -5.21
N LEU A 119 11.52 -7.64 -6.38
CA LEU A 119 11.88 -8.84 -7.13
C LEU A 119 12.78 -9.79 -6.30
N LYS A 120 13.71 -9.27 -5.51
CA LYS A 120 14.60 -10.05 -4.63
C LYS A 120 13.89 -10.90 -3.58
N GLN A 121 12.63 -10.59 -3.27
CA GLN A 121 11.80 -11.35 -2.31
C GLN A 121 10.88 -12.35 -3.00
N THR A 122 11.07 -12.61 -4.27
CA THR A 122 10.34 -13.64 -5.04
C THR A 122 11.26 -14.84 -5.32
N PRO A 123 10.73 -16.03 -5.64
CA PRO A 123 11.52 -17.17 -6.07
C PRO A 123 12.07 -16.95 -7.49
N TYR A 124 12.88 -15.93 -7.61
CA TYR A 124 13.42 -15.43 -8.84
C TYR A 124 14.69 -16.22 -9.20
N ARG A 125 14.70 -16.82 -10.39
CA ARG A 125 15.91 -17.39 -10.96
C ARG A 125 16.71 -16.25 -11.60
N GLU A 126 18.04 -16.33 -11.57
CA GLU A 126 18.92 -15.31 -12.11
C GLU A 126 18.41 -14.79 -13.46
N PRO A 127 18.34 -13.46 -13.66
CA PRO A 127 17.84 -12.89 -14.88
C PRO A 127 18.71 -13.31 -16.04
N ASP A 128 18.08 -13.54 -17.18
CA ASP A 128 18.77 -13.45 -18.44
C ASP A 128 19.30 -12.02 -18.62
N THR A 129 20.58 -11.82 -18.28
CA THR A 129 21.24 -10.51 -18.31
C THR A 129 21.30 -9.94 -19.71
N THR A 130 21.25 -10.80 -20.76
CA THR A 130 21.26 -10.36 -22.15
C THR A 130 20.09 -9.47 -22.50
N TRP A 131 18.97 -9.62 -21.76
CA TRP A 131 17.80 -8.78 -21.93
C TRP A 131 17.98 -7.38 -21.34
N LEU A 132 18.63 -7.26 -20.17
CA LEU A 132 18.96 -5.97 -19.54
C LEU A 132 19.94 -5.16 -20.41
N GLU A 133 20.92 -5.83 -21.02
CA GLU A 133 21.93 -5.20 -21.88
C GLU A 133 21.32 -4.49 -23.09
N LYS A 134 20.16 -4.92 -23.59
CA LYS A 134 19.45 -4.24 -24.68
C LYS A 134 18.95 -2.85 -24.29
N GLY A 135 18.89 -2.56 -22.98
CA GLY A 135 18.54 -1.25 -22.46
C GLY A 135 17.19 -0.68 -22.91
N GLN A 136 16.22 -1.54 -23.19
CA GLN A 136 14.90 -1.15 -23.71
C GLN A 136 13.86 -0.93 -22.63
N ILE A 137 14.18 -1.23 -21.36
CA ILE A 137 13.36 -0.88 -20.21
C ILE A 137 14.05 0.22 -19.41
N ARG A 138 13.24 1.09 -18.82
CA ARG A 138 13.66 2.14 -17.89
C ARG A 138 12.74 2.14 -16.69
N LEU A 139 13.32 2.42 -15.54
CA LEU A 139 12.61 2.42 -14.26
C LEU A 139 12.66 3.80 -13.63
N LEU A 140 11.51 4.25 -13.13
CA LEU A 140 11.37 5.41 -12.26
C LEU A 140 10.67 4.97 -10.99
N LYS A 141 11.27 5.22 -9.83
CA LYS A 141 10.62 5.00 -8.54
C LYS A 141 10.23 6.33 -7.92
N VAL A 142 8.95 6.46 -7.58
CA VAL A 142 8.45 7.56 -6.76
C VAL A 142 8.64 7.17 -5.30
N ASN A 143 9.32 8.02 -4.52
CA ASN A 143 9.41 7.87 -3.07
C ASN A 143 8.13 8.44 -2.45
N PRO A 144 7.30 7.62 -1.82
CA PRO A 144 5.98 8.07 -1.39
C PRO A 144 6.05 9.20 -0.35
N GLU A 145 5.27 10.24 -0.59
CA GLU A 145 5.07 11.36 0.32
C GLU A 145 3.57 11.62 0.49
N MET A 146 3.21 12.48 1.42
CA MET A 146 1.84 12.88 1.69
C MET A 146 1.67 14.38 1.51
N ASP A 147 0.53 14.80 0.96
CA ASP A 147 0.14 16.20 0.97
C ASP A 147 -1.40 16.34 0.92
N TYR A 148 -1.93 17.39 1.53
CA TYR A 148 -3.35 17.74 1.43
C TYR A 148 -3.71 18.46 0.11
N ARG A 149 -2.71 18.94 -0.61
CA ARG A 149 -2.86 19.64 -1.87
C ARG A 149 -2.04 18.98 -2.96
N PRO A 150 -2.51 19.01 -4.21
CA PRO A 150 -1.73 18.53 -5.33
C PRO A 150 -0.36 19.23 -5.40
N ARG A 151 0.71 18.45 -5.42
CA ARG A 151 2.07 18.93 -5.62
C ARG A 151 2.35 19.14 -7.11
N GLU A 152 3.38 19.91 -7.40
CA GLU A 152 3.84 20.17 -8.77
C GLU A 152 4.95 19.23 -9.24
N ASP A 153 5.55 18.50 -8.30
CA ASP A 153 6.66 17.58 -8.56
C ASP A 153 6.63 16.39 -7.60
N ILE A 154 7.26 15.29 -8.00
CA ILE A 154 7.41 14.07 -7.20
C ILE A 154 8.74 14.08 -6.46
N ASN A 155 8.83 13.24 -5.42
CA ASN A 155 10.10 12.87 -4.82
C ASN A 155 10.64 11.61 -5.55
N SER A 156 11.72 11.79 -6.32
CA SER A 156 12.35 10.72 -7.08
C SER A 156 13.81 11.05 -7.38
N SER A 157 14.63 10.02 -7.51
CA SER A 157 16.02 10.13 -8.00
C SER A 157 16.12 10.17 -9.54
N GLY A 158 14.97 10.13 -10.24
CA GLY A 158 14.91 10.11 -11.69
C GLY A 158 14.92 8.70 -12.30
N TRP A 159 14.99 8.67 -13.63
CA TRP A 159 14.99 7.43 -14.40
C TRP A 159 16.35 6.75 -14.40
N ILE A 160 16.32 5.44 -14.30
CA ILE A 160 17.51 4.59 -14.39
C ILE A 160 17.41 3.61 -15.56
N THR A 161 18.54 3.29 -16.16
CA THR A 161 18.73 2.06 -16.95
C THR A 161 18.95 0.94 -15.94
N PRO A 162 18.09 -0.09 -15.92
CA PRO A 162 18.19 -1.12 -14.88
C PRO A 162 19.44 -1.98 -15.05
N ASP A 163 20.02 -2.33 -13.92
CA ASP A 163 21.01 -3.38 -13.74
C ASP A 163 20.47 -4.43 -12.75
N LEU A 164 21.26 -5.43 -12.39
CA LEU A 164 20.85 -6.51 -11.50
C LEU A 164 20.48 -6.02 -10.10
N GLU A 165 21.15 -5.01 -9.58
CA GLU A 165 20.89 -4.44 -8.26
C GLU A 165 19.58 -3.65 -8.26
N SER A 166 19.42 -2.75 -9.21
CA SER A 166 18.24 -1.88 -9.30
C SER A 166 16.94 -2.63 -9.62
N ILE A 167 16.98 -3.70 -10.44
CA ILE A 167 15.80 -4.53 -10.66
C ILE A 167 15.42 -5.34 -9.43
N ALA A 168 16.41 -5.77 -8.62
CA ALA A 168 16.17 -6.54 -7.41
C ALA A 168 15.29 -5.78 -6.40
N ASP A 169 15.41 -4.47 -6.35
CA ASP A 169 14.65 -3.58 -5.47
C ASP A 169 13.40 -2.94 -6.11
N PHE A 170 13.15 -3.25 -7.39
CA PHE A 170 11.98 -2.76 -8.09
C PHE A 170 10.77 -3.70 -7.92
N SER A 171 9.54 -3.19 -8.16
CA SER A 171 8.30 -3.96 -8.20
C SER A 171 8.45 -5.22 -9.05
N ALA A 172 8.31 -6.41 -8.45
CA ALA A 172 8.37 -7.68 -9.17
C ALA A 172 7.26 -7.79 -10.23
N VAL A 173 6.04 -7.37 -9.88
CA VAL A 173 4.91 -7.34 -10.82
C VAL A 173 5.21 -6.39 -11.97
N GLY A 174 5.65 -5.17 -11.68
CA GLY A 174 6.02 -4.16 -12.69
C GLY A 174 7.15 -4.66 -13.61
N TYR A 175 8.18 -5.30 -13.05
CA TYR A 175 9.28 -5.87 -13.80
C TYR A 175 8.84 -6.98 -14.77
N HIS A 176 8.12 -7.99 -14.27
CA HIS A 176 7.65 -9.10 -15.12
C HIS A 176 6.65 -8.63 -16.18
N PHE A 177 5.78 -7.68 -15.84
CA PHE A 177 4.89 -7.03 -16.79
C PHE A 177 5.66 -6.31 -17.88
N GLY A 178 6.59 -5.43 -17.52
CA GLY A 178 7.37 -4.65 -18.47
C GLY A 178 8.25 -5.52 -19.37
N LYS A 179 8.86 -6.57 -18.82
CA LYS A 179 9.63 -7.57 -19.59
C LYS A 179 8.75 -8.24 -20.63
N PHE A 180 7.60 -8.76 -20.23
CA PHE A 180 6.67 -9.43 -21.14
C PHE A 180 6.20 -8.48 -22.27
N VAL A 181 5.72 -7.28 -21.91
CA VAL A 181 5.23 -6.31 -22.91
C VAL A 181 6.35 -5.87 -23.86
N GLN A 182 7.57 -5.67 -23.37
CA GLN A 182 8.69 -5.30 -24.21
C GLN A 182 9.05 -6.42 -25.19
N GLN A 183 9.07 -7.67 -24.73
CA GLN A 183 9.39 -8.82 -25.56
C GLN A 183 8.36 -9.03 -26.69
N GLU A 184 7.07 -8.88 -26.38
CA GLU A 184 5.98 -9.09 -27.33
C GLU A 184 5.81 -7.91 -28.30
N SER A 185 6.02 -6.67 -27.85
CA SER A 185 5.82 -5.46 -28.66
C SER A 185 7.07 -4.99 -29.41
N GLY A 186 8.26 -5.32 -28.90
CA GLY A 186 9.53 -4.78 -29.40
C GLY A 186 9.74 -3.29 -29.10
N VAL A 187 8.87 -2.65 -28.31
CA VAL A 187 8.86 -1.21 -28.01
C VAL A 187 9.60 -0.94 -26.71
N PRO A 188 10.38 0.16 -26.59
CA PRO A 188 10.93 0.58 -25.31
C PRO A 188 9.83 0.82 -24.27
N ILE A 189 10.05 0.36 -23.03
CA ILE A 189 9.08 0.46 -21.94
C ILE A 189 9.64 1.30 -20.80
N GLY A 190 8.87 2.29 -20.37
CA GLY A 190 9.10 3.03 -19.13
C GLY A 190 8.12 2.59 -18.04
N LEU A 191 8.64 2.20 -16.88
CA LEU A 191 7.83 1.79 -15.72
C LEU A 191 7.98 2.84 -14.62
N ILE A 192 6.87 3.44 -14.22
CA ILE A 192 6.80 4.38 -13.09
C ILE A 192 6.16 3.65 -11.91
N SER A 193 6.96 3.33 -10.90
CA SER A 193 6.49 2.70 -9.65
C SER A 193 5.95 3.78 -8.70
N VAL A 194 4.64 3.79 -8.48
CA VAL A 194 3.90 4.73 -7.63
C VAL A 194 2.96 3.95 -6.71
N ASN A 195 3.51 3.39 -5.65
CA ASN A 195 2.85 2.47 -4.74
C ASN A 195 3.37 2.62 -3.31
N LEU A 196 2.58 2.17 -2.35
CA LEU A 196 2.95 2.11 -0.93
C LEU A 196 2.15 1.01 -0.25
N GLY A 197 2.83 0.15 0.51
CA GLY A 197 2.20 -0.94 1.27
C GLY A 197 1.13 -0.47 2.25
N ALA A 198 0.18 -1.35 2.56
CA ALA A 198 -0.90 -1.15 3.53
C ALA A 198 -1.86 0.03 3.26
N THR A 199 -1.93 0.54 2.03
CA THR A 199 -2.74 1.72 1.69
C THR A 199 -4.13 1.37 1.17
N ALA A 200 -5.13 2.11 1.63
CA ALA A 200 -6.50 2.02 1.14
C ALA A 200 -6.70 2.82 -0.16
N VAL A 201 -7.68 2.44 -0.97
CA VAL A 201 -7.93 3.02 -2.31
C VAL A 201 -8.19 4.51 -2.27
N GLU A 202 -8.91 5.01 -1.26
CA GLU A 202 -9.24 6.42 -1.08
C GLU A 202 -8.02 7.34 -0.90
N THR A 203 -6.88 6.81 -0.46
CA THR A 203 -5.64 7.60 -0.31
C THR A 203 -5.04 7.98 -1.68
N TRP A 204 -5.40 7.23 -2.72
CA TRP A 204 -4.94 7.38 -4.11
C TRP A 204 -5.95 8.09 -5.02
N MET A 205 -7.04 8.62 -4.47
CA MET A 205 -8.07 9.38 -5.19
C MET A 205 -7.88 10.87 -4.99
N SER A 206 -8.24 11.67 -5.99
CA SER A 206 -8.25 13.12 -5.86
C SER A 206 -9.31 13.59 -4.86
N ASN A 207 -9.10 14.74 -4.23
CA ASN A 207 -10.12 15.34 -3.38
C ASN A 207 -11.43 15.59 -4.16
N GLU A 208 -11.32 15.96 -5.44
CA GLU A 208 -12.46 16.17 -6.33
C GLU A 208 -13.31 14.89 -6.50
N ALA A 209 -12.67 13.75 -6.74
CA ALA A 209 -13.38 12.48 -6.84
C ALA A 209 -14.01 12.04 -5.50
N LEU A 210 -13.33 12.33 -4.39
CA LEU A 210 -13.80 12.00 -3.05
C LEU A 210 -14.98 12.86 -2.57
N GLU A 211 -15.19 14.05 -3.15
CA GLU A 211 -16.36 14.90 -2.84
C GLU A 211 -17.71 14.21 -3.10
N ALA A 212 -17.73 13.26 -4.02
CA ALA A 212 -18.93 12.46 -4.30
C ALA A 212 -19.34 11.53 -3.17
N PHE A 213 -18.45 11.27 -2.21
CA PHE A 213 -18.63 10.31 -1.12
C PHE A 213 -18.76 11.04 0.22
N PRO A 214 -19.97 11.04 0.84
CA PRO A 214 -20.24 11.82 2.05
C PRO A 214 -19.28 11.55 3.22
N GLN A 215 -18.82 10.31 3.38
CA GLN A 215 -17.95 9.88 4.47
C GLN A 215 -16.56 10.51 4.42
N PHE A 216 -16.09 11.00 3.28
CA PHE A 216 -14.77 11.64 3.13
C PHE A 216 -14.81 13.17 3.21
N LYS A 217 -16.01 13.79 3.18
CA LYS A 217 -16.16 15.26 3.04
C LYS A 217 -15.45 16.07 4.11
N GLU A 218 -15.39 15.59 5.33
CA GLU A 218 -14.70 16.32 6.41
C GLU A 218 -13.18 16.19 6.27
N GLU A 219 -12.68 15.02 5.90
CA GLU A 219 -11.25 14.74 5.77
C GLU A 219 -10.60 15.52 4.64
N ILE A 220 -11.28 15.69 3.51
CA ILE A 220 -10.73 16.41 2.34
C ILE A 220 -10.80 17.95 2.45
N LYS A 221 -11.45 18.49 3.48
CA LYS A 221 -11.52 19.94 3.73
C LYS A 221 -10.23 20.56 4.27
N HIS A 222 -9.23 19.77 4.59
CA HIS A 222 -7.96 20.27 5.07
C HIS A 222 -7.27 21.14 4.02
N THR A 223 -7.21 22.44 4.28
CA THR A 223 -6.63 23.44 3.36
C THR A 223 -5.25 23.95 3.79
N GLY A 224 -4.80 23.57 5.00
CA GLY A 224 -3.48 23.90 5.52
C GLY A 224 -2.33 23.26 4.71
N SER A 225 -1.11 23.73 4.89
CA SER A 225 0.03 22.97 4.40
C SER A 225 0.18 21.72 5.26
N PHE A 226 0.56 20.59 4.64
CA PHE A 226 0.84 19.35 5.35
C PHE A 226 1.88 19.57 6.48
N ALA A 227 2.90 20.40 6.22
CA ALA A 227 3.94 20.73 7.20
C ALA A 227 3.36 21.45 8.44
N ASP A 228 2.42 22.36 8.27
CA ASP A 228 1.80 23.08 9.40
C ASP A 228 0.90 22.16 10.22
N VAL A 229 0.11 21.30 9.55
CA VAL A 229 -0.74 20.32 10.22
C VAL A 229 0.12 19.32 10.99
N ARG A 230 1.20 18.82 10.39
CA ARG A 230 2.14 17.93 11.05
C ARG A 230 2.80 18.58 12.28
N LYS A 231 3.23 19.83 12.15
CA LYS A 231 3.79 20.59 13.27
C LYS A 231 2.78 20.81 14.39
N ALA A 232 1.54 21.11 14.05
CA ALA A 232 0.46 21.26 15.03
C ALA A 232 0.16 19.93 15.73
N PHE A 233 0.11 18.83 14.98
CA PHE A 233 -0.03 17.47 15.53
C PHE A 233 1.11 17.12 16.49
N GLU A 234 2.37 17.28 16.11
CA GLU A 234 3.51 16.98 16.97
C GLU A 234 3.52 17.82 18.26
N LYS A 235 3.07 19.08 18.17
CA LYS A 235 2.91 19.96 19.35
C LYS A 235 1.80 19.45 20.27
N SER A 236 0.63 19.11 19.72
CA SER A 236 -0.51 18.55 20.47
C SER A 236 -0.14 17.23 21.11
N LYS A 237 0.48 16.32 20.35
CA LYS A 237 0.99 15.03 20.78
C LYS A 237 1.96 15.17 21.96
N LYS A 238 2.96 16.06 21.84
CA LYS A 238 3.91 16.33 22.91
C LYS A 238 3.22 16.85 24.18
N HIS A 239 2.23 17.75 24.05
CA HIS A 239 1.44 18.25 25.16
C HIS A 239 0.68 17.12 25.85
N TRP A 240 0.00 16.27 25.07
CA TRP A 240 -0.75 15.13 25.56
C TRP A 240 0.14 14.12 26.31
N TYR A 241 1.32 13.75 25.74
CA TYR A 241 2.25 12.87 26.43
C TYR A 241 2.75 13.42 27.75
N ASN A 242 3.10 14.70 27.80
CA ASN A 242 3.55 15.33 29.03
C ASN A 242 2.46 15.38 30.11
N LYS A 243 1.20 15.55 29.70
CA LYS A 243 0.06 15.66 30.63
C LYS A 243 -0.42 14.31 31.14
N TYR A 244 -0.42 13.29 30.30
CA TYR A 244 -1.07 12.01 30.61
C TYR A 244 -0.08 10.84 30.65
N TYR A 245 0.80 10.72 29.67
CA TYR A 245 1.65 9.55 29.52
C TYR A 245 2.88 9.58 30.43
N TYR A 246 3.63 10.69 30.46
CA TYR A 246 4.85 10.81 31.27
C TYR A 246 4.58 11.24 32.72
N THR A 247 3.43 10.91 33.26
CA THR A 247 3.00 11.31 34.61
C THR A 247 2.62 10.10 35.48
N GLY A 248 2.28 10.36 36.69
CA GLY A 248 1.78 9.37 37.65
C GLY A 248 2.80 8.95 38.71
N PRO A 249 2.34 8.19 39.71
CA PRO A 249 3.10 7.91 40.94
C PRO A 249 4.40 7.14 40.64
N GLY A 250 4.42 6.27 39.65
CA GLY A 250 5.62 5.50 39.31
C GLY A 250 6.69 6.35 38.62
N VAL A 251 6.29 7.39 37.88
CA VAL A 251 7.23 8.35 37.29
C VAL A 251 7.83 9.24 38.35
N THR A 252 6.99 9.82 39.20
CA THR A 252 7.40 10.70 40.30
C THR A 252 8.24 9.95 41.34
N GLY A 253 7.83 8.72 41.68
CA GLY A 253 8.53 7.84 42.60
C GLY A 253 9.72 7.11 42.00
N LYS A 254 10.00 7.35 40.72
CA LYS A 254 11.14 6.74 39.99
C LYS A 254 11.19 5.19 40.12
N TRP A 255 10.04 4.52 39.98
CA TRP A 255 9.93 3.06 40.19
C TRP A 255 10.79 2.23 39.23
N TYR A 256 11.42 2.86 38.26
CA TYR A 256 12.39 2.25 37.35
C TYR A 256 13.80 2.09 37.95
N LEU A 257 14.10 2.69 39.11
CA LEU A 257 15.41 2.58 39.75
C LEU A 257 15.62 1.20 40.40
N PRO A 258 16.85 0.66 40.36
CA PRO A 258 17.17 -0.65 40.96
C PRO A 258 16.83 -0.77 42.45
N GLU A 259 16.99 0.30 43.21
CA GLU A 259 16.77 0.40 44.66
C GLU A 259 15.29 0.55 45.07
N THR A 260 14.37 0.60 44.13
CA THR A 260 12.95 0.71 44.43
C THR A 260 12.49 -0.45 45.31
N ASP A 261 11.87 -0.14 46.47
CA ASP A 261 11.25 -1.13 47.35
C ASP A 261 10.03 -1.75 46.65
N ILE A 262 10.07 -3.06 46.45
CA ILE A 262 9.02 -3.87 45.81
C ILE A 262 8.29 -4.78 46.78
N SER A 263 8.52 -4.66 48.11
CA SER A 263 7.91 -5.53 49.12
C SER A 263 6.37 -5.51 49.09
N SER A 264 5.78 -4.40 48.63
CA SER A 264 4.33 -4.22 48.49
C SER A 264 3.81 -4.42 47.04
N TRP A 265 4.66 -4.94 46.14
CA TRP A 265 4.23 -5.19 44.79
C TRP A 265 3.61 -6.58 44.66
N ASP A 266 2.55 -6.69 43.87
CA ASP A 266 1.94 -7.96 43.51
C ASP A 266 2.81 -8.71 42.48
N THR A 267 2.45 -9.96 42.20
CA THR A 267 3.16 -10.77 41.20
C THR A 267 2.20 -11.32 40.16
N LEU A 268 2.65 -11.40 38.91
CA LEU A 268 1.95 -12.06 37.82
C LEU A 268 2.92 -12.86 36.95
N GLU A 269 2.42 -13.86 36.24
CA GLU A 269 3.21 -14.55 35.22
C GLU A 269 3.01 -13.88 33.86
N VAL A 270 4.11 -13.35 33.33
CA VAL A 270 4.15 -12.79 31.98
C VAL A 270 4.53 -13.90 31.03
N ALA A 271 3.55 -14.56 30.45
CA ALA A 271 3.70 -15.64 29.49
C ALA A 271 2.81 -15.42 28.26
N GLY A 272 2.81 -14.20 27.73
CA GLY A 272 1.94 -13.83 26.61
C GLY A 272 0.47 -13.67 27.00
N ASN A 273 0.19 -13.49 28.28
CA ASN A 273 -1.15 -13.25 28.77
C ASN A 273 -1.45 -11.78 28.78
N THR A 274 -2.57 -11.42 28.19
CA THR A 274 -3.15 -10.07 28.34
C THR A 274 -3.60 -9.86 29.79
N TRP A 275 -3.72 -8.61 30.21
CA TRP A 275 -4.24 -8.28 31.54
C TRP A 275 -5.64 -8.82 31.81
N LYS A 276 -6.41 -9.19 30.79
CA LYS A 276 -7.75 -9.81 30.97
C LYS A 276 -7.74 -11.09 31.81
N GLU A 277 -6.63 -11.82 31.81
CA GLU A 277 -6.48 -13.07 32.58
C GLU A 277 -6.08 -12.82 34.04
N GLU A 278 -5.51 -11.64 34.35
CA GLU A 278 -5.18 -11.24 35.71
C GLU A 278 -6.35 -10.48 36.35
N LYS A 279 -7.01 -11.11 37.35
CA LYS A 279 -8.22 -10.56 38.00
C LYS A 279 -8.06 -9.12 38.48
N ALA A 280 -6.87 -8.74 38.95
CA ALA A 280 -6.60 -7.40 39.44
C ALA A 280 -6.42 -6.35 38.34
N LEU A 281 -6.16 -6.77 37.11
CA LEU A 281 -5.87 -5.91 35.96
C LEU A 281 -6.95 -5.96 34.88
N LYS A 282 -7.90 -6.90 34.97
CA LYS A 282 -8.92 -7.18 33.95
C LYS A 282 -9.66 -5.94 33.42
N ASP A 283 -9.96 -4.99 34.32
CA ASP A 283 -10.71 -3.77 34.01
C ASP A 283 -9.83 -2.53 34.28
N PHE A 284 -8.52 -2.65 34.19
CA PHE A 284 -7.60 -1.56 34.49
C PHE A 284 -7.02 -0.98 33.20
N ASP A 285 -7.33 0.29 32.95
CA ASP A 285 -6.71 1.10 31.93
C ASP A 285 -5.74 2.09 32.60
N GLY A 286 -4.57 2.32 31.96
CA GLY A 286 -3.53 3.18 32.49
C GLY A 286 -2.15 2.54 32.55
N ALA A 287 -1.32 3.02 33.46
CA ALA A 287 0.06 2.58 33.59
C ALA A 287 0.22 1.42 34.56
N VAL A 288 0.74 0.29 34.13
CA VAL A 288 1.21 -0.79 35.00
C VAL A 288 2.73 -0.90 34.87
N TRP A 289 3.38 -0.95 36.02
CA TRP A 289 4.82 -1.11 36.12
C TRP A 289 5.15 -2.56 36.40
N LEU A 290 5.87 -3.16 35.49
CA LEU A 290 6.32 -4.55 35.55
C LEU A 290 7.81 -4.57 35.84
N ARG A 291 8.25 -5.43 36.75
CA ARG A 291 9.63 -5.49 37.19
C ARG A 291 10.11 -6.94 37.34
N LYS A 292 11.30 -7.22 36.81
CA LYS A 292 11.94 -8.51 36.89
C LYS A 292 13.44 -8.38 37.15
N SER A 293 13.96 -9.22 38.07
CA SER A 293 15.41 -9.38 38.21
C SER A 293 15.89 -10.54 37.34
N PHE A 294 17.06 -10.39 36.74
CA PHE A 294 17.65 -11.44 35.92
C PHE A 294 19.18 -11.44 36.02
N ASP A 295 19.78 -12.59 35.78
CA ASP A 295 21.20 -12.78 35.66
C ASP A 295 21.57 -12.96 34.16
N LEU A 296 22.78 -12.55 33.78
CA LEU A 296 23.28 -12.85 32.45
C LEU A 296 23.58 -14.33 32.32
N PRO A 297 23.38 -14.94 31.15
CA PRO A 297 23.79 -16.32 30.90
C PRO A 297 25.26 -16.56 31.19
N GLU A 298 25.60 -17.73 31.69
CA GLU A 298 26.99 -18.09 31.95
C GLU A 298 27.81 -18.01 30.64
N GLY A 299 28.92 -17.29 30.67
CA GLY A 299 29.75 -17.09 29.47
C GLY A 299 29.32 -15.98 28.54
N PHE A 300 28.35 -15.15 28.90
CA PHE A 300 27.98 -13.97 28.11
C PHE A 300 29.20 -13.07 27.80
N LYS A 301 29.51 -12.90 26.52
CA LYS A 301 30.66 -12.10 26.01
C LYS A 301 30.23 -11.02 25.01
N GLY A 302 28.90 -10.76 24.88
CA GLY A 302 28.39 -9.80 23.91
C GLY A 302 28.61 -8.36 24.33
N ASP A 303 28.72 -7.47 23.36
CA ASP A 303 28.78 -6.01 23.55
C ASP A 303 27.41 -5.40 23.88
N SER A 304 26.34 -6.15 23.73
CA SER A 304 24.97 -5.78 24.06
C SER A 304 24.09 -7.00 24.30
N LEU A 305 23.06 -6.85 25.13
CA LEU A 305 21.98 -7.84 25.28
C LEU A 305 20.78 -7.39 24.44
N HIS A 306 20.29 -8.26 23.57
CA HIS A 306 19.11 -8.00 22.78
C HIS A 306 17.85 -8.47 23.53
N LEU A 307 16.97 -7.54 23.89
CA LEU A 307 15.69 -7.81 24.53
C LEU A 307 14.55 -7.76 23.52
N GLN A 308 13.85 -8.85 23.34
CA GLN A 308 12.66 -8.93 22.48
C GLN A 308 11.42 -9.06 23.36
N LEU A 309 10.75 -7.93 23.62
CA LEU A 309 9.51 -7.89 24.38
C LEU A 309 8.28 -8.14 23.50
N LEU A 310 8.48 -8.27 22.19
CA LEU A 310 7.46 -8.48 21.17
C LEU A 310 6.38 -7.40 21.17
N GLN A 311 5.11 -7.75 21.24
CA GLN A 311 4.00 -6.80 21.16
C GLN A 311 3.41 -6.52 22.54
N ILE A 312 3.18 -5.25 22.83
CA ILE A 312 2.59 -4.75 24.06
C ILE A 312 1.43 -3.81 23.71
N ASP A 313 0.31 -3.96 24.34
CA ASP A 313 -0.88 -3.12 24.16
C ASP A 313 -0.92 -2.03 25.25
N ASP A 314 -0.86 -0.72 24.98
CA ASP A 314 -0.64 -0.01 23.70
C ASP A 314 0.79 0.50 23.56
N TYR A 315 1.37 0.99 24.69
CA TYR A 315 2.65 1.70 24.75
C TYR A 315 3.55 1.15 25.84
N ASP A 316 4.86 1.26 25.68
CA ASP A 316 5.79 0.95 26.76
C ASP A 316 6.93 1.95 26.87
N ILE A 317 7.51 2.02 28.08
CA ILE A 317 8.85 2.52 28.34
C ILE A 317 9.60 1.43 29.09
N THR A 318 10.80 1.13 28.64
CA THR A 318 11.60 0.04 29.21
C THR A 318 12.95 0.55 29.74
N TRP A 319 13.30 0.09 30.93
CA TRP A 319 14.59 0.41 31.60
C TRP A 319 15.31 -0.88 31.98
N VAL A 320 16.65 -0.81 31.93
CA VAL A 320 17.52 -1.81 32.55
C VAL A 320 18.49 -1.11 33.51
N ASN A 321 18.54 -1.58 34.75
CA ASN A 321 19.36 -1.00 35.82
C ASN A 321 19.19 0.53 35.99
N GLY A 322 17.96 1.02 35.81
CA GLY A 322 17.60 2.43 35.91
C GLY A 322 17.86 3.27 34.65
N HIS A 323 18.54 2.69 33.63
CA HIS A 323 18.78 3.34 32.36
C HIS A 323 17.66 3.02 31.36
N ARG A 324 17.04 4.05 30.78
CA ARG A 324 16.03 3.88 29.74
C ARG A 324 16.68 3.33 28.48
N ILE A 325 16.18 2.19 28.02
CA ILE A 325 16.70 1.51 26.82
C ILE A 325 15.76 1.59 25.61
N GLY A 326 14.48 1.87 25.83
CA GLY A 326 13.53 1.97 24.73
C GLY A 326 12.18 2.52 25.14
N GLU A 327 11.43 2.90 24.13
CA GLU A 327 10.03 3.30 24.17
C GLU A 327 9.39 3.00 22.84
N THR A 328 8.23 2.37 22.83
CA THR A 328 7.52 2.02 21.60
C THR A 328 6.03 2.32 21.75
N PHE A 329 5.45 2.86 20.69
CA PHE A 329 4.04 3.23 20.59
C PHE A 329 3.32 2.29 19.63
N GLY A 330 2.07 1.95 19.99
CA GLY A 330 1.18 1.11 19.18
C GLY A 330 1.37 -0.38 19.43
N ARG A 331 0.24 -1.07 19.61
CA ARG A 331 0.15 -2.48 20.03
C ARG A 331 0.74 -3.49 19.04
N HIS A 332 0.80 -3.14 17.76
CA HIS A 332 1.32 -4.03 16.72
C HIS A 332 2.83 -3.92 16.48
N ASN A 333 3.48 -2.90 17.07
CA ASN A 333 4.91 -2.70 16.90
C ASN A 333 5.70 -3.64 17.81
N HIS A 334 6.75 -4.25 17.27
CA HIS A 334 7.64 -5.13 18.04
C HIS A 334 8.63 -4.32 18.87
N ARG A 335 8.76 -4.66 20.15
CA ARG A 335 9.72 -4.09 21.10
C ARG A 335 11.01 -4.88 21.02
N ASN A 336 11.97 -4.36 20.27
CA ASN A 336 13.29 -4.93 20.09
C ASN A 336 14.33 -3.91 20.60
N TYR A 337 14.81 -4.12 21.81
CA TYR A 337 15.72 -3.18 22.47
C TYR A 337 17.12 -3.75 22.64
N GLN A 338 18.13 -2.94 22.39
CA GLN A 338 19.51 -3.30 22.67
C GLN A 338 19.97 -2.68 23.99
N VAL A 339 20.44 -3.50 24.91
CA VAL A 339 20.98 -3.09 26.20
C VAL A 339 22.50 -3.07 26.11
N PRO A 340 23.17 -1.91 26.20
CA PRO A 340 24.64 -1.82 26.14
C PRO A 340 25.29 -2.61 27.29
N ALA A 341 26.40 -3.31 27.01
CA ALA A 341 27.13 -4.07 28.03
C ALA A 341 27.56 -3.21 29.23
N GLY A 342 27.85 -1.93 29.01
CA GLY A 342 28.29 -1.02 30.06
C GLY A 342 27.31 -0.75 31.19
N ILE A 343 26.02 -1.07 30.99
CA ILE A 343 24.99 -0.95 32.05
C ILE A 343 24.59 -2.30 32.63
N LEU A 344 25.08 -3.40 32.07
CA LEU A 344 24.76 -4.77 32.51
C LEU A 344 25.70 -5.23 33.64
N LYS A 345 25.14 -5.99 34.58
CA LYS A 345 25.84 -6.69 35.65
C LYS A 345 25.83 -8.19 35.37
N LYS A 346 26.83 -8.93 35.86
CA LYS A 346 26.82 -10.39 35.75
C LYS A 346 25.59 -11.01 36.42
N LYS A 347 25.19 -10.46 37.59
CA LYS A 347 24.03 -10.91 38.37
C LYS A 347 23.23 -9.72 38.88
N GLY A 348 21.94 -9.94 39.14
CA GLY A 348 21.07 -8.97 39.75
C GLY A 348 20.76 -7.76 38.87
N ASN A 349 20.66 -7.95 37.56
CA ASN A 349 20.11 -6.92 36.69
C ASN A 349 18.62 -6.72 36.97
N VAL A 350 18.15 -5.50 36.79
CA VAL A 350 16.77 -5.15 37.00
C VAL A 350 16.18 -4.62 35.71
N LEU A 351 15.23 -5.33 35.16
CA LEU A 351 14.39 -4.93 34.03
C LEU A 351 13.08 -4.33 34.55
N VAL A 352 12.72 -3.15 34.06
CA VAL A 352 11.44 -2.51 34.35
C VAL A 352 10.77 -2.16 33.03
N VAL A 353 9.52 -2.58 32.89
CA VAL A 353 8.66 -2.23 31.73
C VAL A 353 7.43 -1.52 32.29
N ARG A 354 7.27 -0.26 31.91
CA ARG A 354 6.04 0.47 32.18
C ARG A 354 5.14 0.31 30.96
N VAL A 355 4.13 -0.50 31.08
CA VAL A 355 3.09 -0.62 30.07
C VAL A 355 2.01 0.42 30.35
N PHE A 356 1.54 1.09 29.29
CA PHE A 356 0.42 2.02 29.37
C PHE A 356 -0.66 1.56 28.39
N ASP A 357 -1.80 1.20 28.94
CA ASP A 357 -3.01 0.80 28.24
C ASP A 357 -3.99 1.98 28.22
N ALA A 358 -4.35 2.44 27.04
CA ALA A 358 -5.34 3.51 26.84
C ALA A 358 -6.77 2.95 26.76
N GLY A 359 -6.92 1.64 26.71
CA GLY A 359 -8.17 0.90 26.63
C GLY A 359 -7.99 -0.39 25.84
N GLY A 360 -8.81 -1.39 26.08
CA GLY A 360 -8.75 -2.63 25.32
C GLY A 360 -8.34 -3.84 26.16
N ILE A 361 -7.27 -4.55 25.76
CA ILE A 361 -6.87 -5.80 26.43
C ILE A 361 -5.66 -5.63 27.36
N GLY A 362 -4.84 -4.64 27.14
CA GLY A 362 -3.64 -4.33 27.90
C GLY A 362 -2.59 -5.44 28.00
N GLY A 363 -1.35 -5.07 28.36
CA GLY A 363 -0.29 -6.03 28.63
C GLY A 363 0.45 -6.57 27.41
N PHE A 364 1.13 -7.70 27.60
CA PHE A 364 1.82 -8.38 26.50
C PHE A 364 0.82 -9.20 25.69
N THR A 365 0.76 -8.99 24.39
CA THR A 365 -0.27 -9.57 23.50
C THR A 365 0.22 -10.79 22.71
N THR A 366 1.49 -11.14 22.80
CA THR A 366 2.09 -12.29 22.13
C THR A 366 2.54 -13.38 23.09
N SER A 367 2.29 -14.63 22.73
CA SER A 367 2.47 -15.79 23.59
C SER A 367 3.91 -16.32 23.70
N ALA A 368 4.88 -15.75 23.00
CA ALA A 368 6.25 -16.29 23.01
C ALA A 368 7.32 -15.19 22.98
N PHE A 369 8.17 -15.19 23.97
CA PHE A 369 9.44 -14.48 23.96
C PHE A 369 10.51 -15.37 23.32
N TRP A 370 10.61 -15.38 22.01
CA TRP A 370 11.61 -16.17 21.29
C TRP A 370 13.03 -15.68 21.61
N GLY A 371 13.84 -16.55 22.19
CA GLY A 371 15.28 -16.30 22.37
C GLY A 371 15.70 -15.60 23.66
N ASN A 372 14.82 -15.38 24.65
CA ASN A 372 15.16 -14.74 25.93
C ASN A 372 14.55 -15.45 27.14
N ASP A 373 15.20 -16.52 27.62
CA ASP A 373 14.80 -17.22 28.84
C ASP A 373 14.68 -16.31 30.06
N ILE A 374 15.37 -15.17 30.09
CA ILE A 374 15.34 -14.19 31.16
C ILE A 374 13.97 -13.50 31.34
N LEU A 375 13.12 -13.54 30.33
CA LEU A 375 11.80 -12.91 30.38
C LEU A 375 10.72 -13.82 30.93
N TRP A 376 10.92 -15.13 30.98
CA TRP A 376 9.93 -16.11 31.46
C TRP A 376 9.73 -16.10 32.96
N GLY A 377 8.52 -16.48 33.41
CA GLY A 377 8.15 -16.68 34.79
C GLY A 377 7.59 -15.44 35.48
N LYS A 378 7.68 -15.41 36.80
CA LYS A 378 7.05 -14.36 37.63
C LYS A 378 7.72 -13.01 37.51
N TRP A 379 6.88 -11.99 37.35
CA TRP A 379 7.24 -10.58 37.42
C TRP A 379 6.52 -9.91 38.59
N HIS A 380 7.16 -8.95 39.24
CA HIS A 380 6.49 -8.06 40.15
C HIS A 380 5.77 -6.97 39.36
N TYR A 381 4.54 -6.60 39.80
CA TYR A 381 3.83 -5.50 39.16
C TYR A 381 3.21 -4.56 40.17
N ARG A 382 3.00 -3.33 39.76
CA ARG A 382 2.27 -2.30 40.53
C ARG A 382 1.49 -1.42 39.58
N LYS A 383 0.22 -1.14 39.97
CA LYS A 383 -0.62 -0.15 39.27
C LYS A 383 -0.07 1.25 39.51
N GLY A 384 0.08 2.02 38.44
CA GLY A 384 0.47 3.41 38.43
C GLY A 384 -0.72 4.34 38.23
N LEU A 385 -0.61 5.22 37.23
CA LEU A 385 -1.70 6.11 36.85
C LEU A 385 -2.86 5.28 36.26
N GLN A 386 -4.03 5.42 36.83
CA GLN A 386 -5.27 4.89 36.27
C GLN A 386 -5.94 5.93 35.39
N VAL A 387 -6.45 5.48 34.24
CA VAL A 387 -7.28 6.29 33.35
C VAL A 387 -8.63 5.62 33.17
N GLU A 388 -9.67 6.36 32.82
CA GLU A 388 -10.97 5.79 32.49
C GLU A 388 -11.06 5.60 30.98
N ALA A 389 -11.20 4.35 30.52
CA ALA A 389 -11.46 4.05 29.12
C ALA A 389 -12.67 4.85 28.60
N GLY A 390 -12.59 5.34 27.38
CA GLY A 390 -13.64 6.18 26.77
C GLY A 390 -13.76 7.61 27.32
N LYS A 391 -13.07 7.93 28.44
CA LYS A 391 -12.88 9.31 28.92
C LYS A 391 -11.43 9.76 28.82
N PHE A 392 -10.53 8.86 28.46
CA PHE A 392 -9.15 9.23 28.20
C PHE A 392 -9.14 10.14 26.98
N PRO A 393 -8.71 11.39 27.10
CA PRO A 393 -8.81 12.31 25.99
C PRO A 393 -7.84 11.87 24.91
N GLU A 394 -8.40 11.47 23.77
CA GLU A 394 -7.59 11.31 22.57
C GLU A 394 -6.85 12.62 22.27
N PRO A 395 -5.69 12.56 21.62
CA PRO A 395 -5.06 13.76 21.09
C PRO A 395 -6.08 14.55 20.27
N GLU A 396 -6.22 15.84 20.52
CA GLU A 396 -7.18 16.72 19.83
C GLU A 396 -7.03 16.71 18.30
N LEU A 397 -5.91 16.20 17.82
CA LEU A 397 -5.59 16.08 16.39
C LEU A 397 -5.26 14.63 16.07
N VAL A 398 -5.88 14.12 15.05
CA VAL A 398 -5.59 12.79 14.48
C VAL A 398 -4.35 12.90 13.58
N ASP A 399 -3.42 11.95 13.69
CA ASP A 399 -2.25 11.91 12.81
C ASP A 399 -2.68 11.59 11.37
N VAL A 400 -2.00 12.21 10.42
CA VAL A 400 -2.20 11.89 9.00
C VAL A 400 -1.45 10.61 8.69
N SER A 401 -2.20 9.63 8.29
CA SER A 401 -1.66 8.31 7.94
C SER A 401 -1.62 8.15 6.41
N PRO A 402 -0.50 7.78 5.81
CA PRO A 402 -0.46 7.45 4.39
C PRO A 402 -1.35 6.23 4.07
N PHE A 403 -1.66 5.41 5.09
CA PHE A 403 -2.37 4.15 4.90
C PHE A 403 -3.88 4.34 4.73
N SER A 404 -4.46 5.40 5.31
CA SER A 404 -5.91 5.59 5.35
C SER A 404 -6.40 7.03 5.19
N SER A 405 -5.52 8.05 5.18
CA SER A 405 -5.98 9.44 4.99
C SER A 405 -6.37 9.70 3.53
N PRO A 406 -7.63 10.12 3.26
CA PRO A 406 -8.11 10.30 1.91
C PRO A 406 -7.31 11.34 1.12
N GLY A 407 -6.99 11.05 -0.14
CA GLY A 407 -6.36 11.96 -1.09
C GLY A 407 -4.87 12.25 -0.90
N VAL A 408 -4.28 11.96 0.25
CA VAL A 408 -2.92 12.46 0.56
C VAL A 408 -1.82 11.87 -0.33
N LEU A 409 -1.95 10.61 -0.73
CA LEU A 409 -1.00 9.97 -1.64
C LEU A 409 -1.22 10.37 -3.08
N TYR A 410 -2.48 10.54 -3.50
CA TYR A 410 -2.79 11.10 -4.81
C TYR A 410 -2.14 12.47 -4.97
N ASN A 411 -2.38 13.37 -4.03
CA ASN A 411 -1.92 14.75 -4.09
C ASN A 411 -0.39 14.86 -4.18
N ALA A 412 0.34 14.02 -3.44
CA ALA A 412 1.80 14.09 -3.41
C ALA A 412 2.49 13.30 -4.53
N ASN A 413 1.90 12.18 -5.00
CA ASN A 413 2.63 11.24 -5.86
C ASN A 413 1.99 11.03 -7.24
N VAL A 414 0.66 11.17 -7.38
CA VAL A 414 -0.05 10.96 -8.64
C VAL A 414 -0.31 12.27 -9.36
N ALA A 415 -0.82 13.29 -8.66
CA ALA A 415 -1.15 14.58 -9.22
C ALA A 415 0.01 15.22 -10.03
N PRO A 416 1.27 15.18 -9.56
CA PRO A 416 2.39 15.72 -10.34
C PRO A 416 2.64 14.98 -11.66
N LEU A 417 2.25 13.70 -11.74
CA LEU A 417 2.45 12.87 -12.92
C LEU A 417 1.36 13.05 -13.99
N THR A 418 0.21 13.67 -13.65
CA THR A 418 -0.95 13.77 -14.55
C THR A 418 -0.69 14.56 -15.82
N ALA A 419 0.34 15.42 -15.82
CA ALA A 419 0.77 16.13 -17.02
C ALA A 419 1.59 15.27 -18.00
N LEU A 420 2.09 14.10 -17.56
CA LEU A 420 2.74 13.13 -18.43
C LEU A 420 1.72 12.41 -19.31
N ARG A 421 2.15 12.05 -20.52
CA ARG A 421 1.41 11.09 -21.34
C ARG A 421 1.88 9.69 -20.97
N VAL A 422 0.92 8.81 -20.69
CA VAL A 422 1.18 7.41 -20.34
C VAL A 422 0.36 6.48 -21.21
N LYS A 423 0.86 5.27 -21.43
CA LYS A 423 0.18 4.23 -22.20
C LYS A 423 -0.97 3.62 -21.40
N GLY A 424 -0.75 3.37 -20.10
CA GLY A 424 -1.73 2.74 -19.23
C GLY A 424 -1.27 2.61 -17.79
N THR A 425 -2.11 1.96 -16.99
CA THR A 425 -1.86 1.68 -15.58
C THR A 425 -2.03 0.19 -15.30
N ILE A 426 -1.12 -0.38 -14.52
CA ILE A 426 -1.33 -1.65 -13.81
C ILE A 426 -1.51 -1.37 -12.32
N TRP A 427 -2.50 -2.00 -11.69
CA TRP A 427 -2.92 -1.73 -10.32
C TRP A 427 -3.02 -3.01 -9.50
N TYR A 428 -2.41 -3.04 -8.30
CA TYR A 428 -2.55 -4.16 -7.37
C TYR A 428 -2.79 -3.65 -5.97
N GLN A 429 -4.05 -3.65 -5.55
CA GLN A 429 -4.53 -3.13 -4.27
C GLN A 429 -5.91 -3.74 -3.98
N GLY A 430 -6.31 -3.74 -2.73
CA GLY A 430 -7.64 -4.15 -2.29
C GLY A 430 -7.64 -4.66 -0.86
N GLU A 431 -6.55 -5.22 -0.40
CA GLU A 431 -6.39 -5.85 0.91
C GLU A 431 -6.80 -4.92 2.06
N SER A 432 -6.36 -3.66 1.99
CA SER A 432 -6.68 -2.64 3.01
C SER A 432 -8.15 -2.19 3.01
N ASN A 433 -8.92 -2.53 1.96
CA ASN A 433 -10.34 -2.23 1.87
C ASN A 433 -11.23 -3.47 2.07
N ALA A 434 -10.66 -4.65 2.35
CA ALA A 434 -11.44 -5.89 2.41
C ALA A 434 -12.57 -5.84 3.46
N ALA A 435 -12.33 -5.23 4.62
CA ALA A 435 -13.35 -5.05 5.65
C ALA A 435 -14.50 -4.10 5.24
N ARG A 436 -14.35 -3.37 4.11
CA ARG A 436 -15.30 -2.41 3.53
C ARG A 436 -15.55 -2.74 2.05
N ALA A 437 -15.62 -4.02 1.72
CA ALA A 437 -15.72 -4.48 0.33
C ALA A 437 -16.97 -3.96 -0.39
N ALA A 438 -18.09 -3.78 0.31
CA ALA A 438 -19.29 -3.16 -0.25
C ALA A 438 -19.04 -1.70 -0.71
N GLU A 439 -18.33 -0.90 0.09
CA GLU A 439 -17.93 0.46 -0.26
C GLU A 439 -16.95 0.48 -1.46
N TYR A 440 -16.06 -0.49 -1.55
CA TYR A 440 -15.07 -0.61 -2.63
C TYR A 440 -15.72 -0.79 -4.01
N ARG A 441 -16.96 -1.31 -4.09
CA ARG A 441 -17.73 -1.42 -5.35
C ARG A 441 -17.90 -0.06 -6.04
N GLU A 442 -17.97 1.02 -5.25
CA GLU A 442 -18.12 2.38 -5.76
C GLU A 442 -16.77 3.11 -5.87
N LEU A 443 -15.89 2.92 -4.87
CA LEU A 443 -14.61 3.63 -4.80
C LEU A 443 -13.66 3.23 -5.92
N PHE A 444 -13.54 1.94 -6.21
CA PHE A 444 -12.58 1.49 -7.21
C PHE A 444 -12.91 1.93 -8.65
N PRO A 445 -14.15 1.79 -9.13
CA PRO A 445 -14.52 2.41 -10.41
C PRO A 445 -14.36 3.94 -10.43
N ALA A 446 -14.57 4.62 -9.29
CA ALA A 446 -14.38 6.06 -9.18
C ALA A 446 -12.89 6.43 -9.32
N LEU A 447 -11.97 5.69 -8.67
CA LEU A 447 -10.52 5.87 -8.85
C LEU A 447 -10.10 5.74 -10.31
N ILE A 448 -10.62 4.75 -11.04
CA ILE A 448 -10.28 4.55 -12.47
C ILE A 448 -10.70 5.76 -13.29
N ARG A 449 -11.94 6.27 -13.09
CA ARG A 449 -12.44 7.47 -13.77
C ARG A 449 -11.64 8.71 -13.38
N ASP A 450 -11.31 8.85 -12.10
CA ASP A 450 -10.54 9.96 -11.55
C ASP A 450 -9.17 10.07 -12.22
N TRP A 451 -8.42 8.99 -12.26
CA TRP A 451 -7.10 8.98 -12.91
C TRP A 451 -7.21 9.26 -14.41
N ARG A 452 -8.17 8.67 -15.13
CA ARG A 452 -8.40 8.95 -16.55
C ARG A 452 -8.71 10.41 -16.80
N ASN A 453 -9.56 11.00 -16.00
CA ASN A 453 -9.92 12.43 -16.11
C ASN A 453 -8.69 13.32 -15.92
N HIS A 454 -7.91 13.10 -14.88
CA HIS A 454 -6.74 13.92 -14.58
C HIS A 454 -5.59 13.72 -15.57
N PHE A 455 -5.36 12.49 -16.03
CA PHE A 455 -4.40 12.23 -17.11
C PHE A 455 -4.93 12.66 -18.49
N ASN A 456 -6.20 13.05 -18.59
CA ASN A 456 -6.88 13.35 -19.86
C ASN A 456 -6.63 12.26 -20.91
N ASN A 457 -6.85 11.02 -20.53
CA ASN A 457 -6.53 9.84 -21.32
C ASN A 457 -7.42 8.65 -20.92
N GLU A 458 -8.18 8.11 -21.87
CA GLU A 458 -8.94 6.85 -21.72
C GLU A 458 -8.01 5.62 -21.74
N MET A 459 -6.90 5.71 -21.03
CA MET A 459 -5.86 4.70 -20.99
C MET A 459 -6.38 3.33 -20.50
N PRO A 460 -5.82 2.22 -20.98
CA PRO A 460 -6.01 0.91 -20.38
C PRO A 460 -5.70 0.94 -18.88
N PHE A 461 -6.66 0.47 -18.08
CA PHE A 461 -6.49 0.29 -16.65
C PHE A 461 -6.64 -1.19 -16.31
N LEU A 462 -5.54 -1.81 -15.93
CA LEU A 462 -5.43 -3.24 -15.67
C LEU A 462 -5.21 -3.46 -14.18
N TRP A 463 -5.89 -4.43 -13.59
CA TRP A 463 -5.67 -4.70 -12.16
C TRP A 463 -5.62 -6.18 -11.85
N VAL A 464 -5.12 -6.48 -10.66
CA VAL A 464 -5.04 -7.82 -10.10
C VAL A 464 -6.23 -8.04 -9.17
N GLN A 465 -6.98 -9.11 -9.37
CA GLN A 465 -7.96 -9.58 -8.39
C GLN A 465 -7.19 -10.22 -7.21
N LEU A 466 -7.64 -10.00 -5.97
CA LEU A 466 -6.98 -10.55 -4.79
C LEU A 466 -6.84 -12.07 -4.85
N ALA A 467 -5.64 -12.55 -4.56
CA ALA A 467 -5.33 -13.97 -4.44
C ALA A 467 -6.00 -14.59 -3.20
N ASN A 468 -5.98 -15.91 -3.07
CA ASN A 468 -6.41 -16.62 -1.87
C ASN A 468 -5.45 -16.37 -0.69
N TYR A 469 -6.01 -16.21 0.50
CA TYR A 469 -5.27 -15.93 1.73
C TYR A 469 -6.02 -16.43 2.97
N GLY A 470 -5.30 -16.81 4.02
CA GLY A 470 -5.84 -17.28 5.27
C GLY A 470 -6.18 -18.78 5.28
N LYS A 471 -6.80 -19.21 6.38
CA LYS A 471 -7.17 -20.62 6.58
C LYS A 471 -8.35 -20.99 5.66
N GLU A 472 -8.29 -22.18 5.08
CA GLU A 472 -9.43 -22.79 4.37
C GLU A 472 -10.61 -23.03 5.34
N PRO A 473 -11.82 -22.55 5.04
CA PRO A 473 -12.96 -22.71 5.94
C PRO A 473 -13.52 -24.13 5.90
N GLU A 474 -13.90 -24.66 7.07
CA GLU A 474 -14.53 -25.98 7.19
C GLU A 474 -15.96 -26.01 6.65
N VAL A 475 -16.67 -24.90 6.75
CA VAL A 475 -18.04 -24.71 6.27
C VAL A 475 -18.16 -23.40 5.48
N PRO A 476 -19.07 -23.32 4.51
CA PRO A 476 -19.38 -22.05 3.85
C PRO A 476 -19.82 -20.96 4.83
N GLY A 477 -19.34 -19.74 4.63
CA GLY A 477 -19.66 -18.61 5.48
C GLY A 477 -19.45 -17.27 4.78
N PRO A 478 -19.63 -16.16 5.50
CA PRO A 478 -19.31 -14.82 4.99
C PRO A 478 -17.81 -14.68 4.74
N SER A 479 -17.44 -13.88 3.73
CA SER A 479 -16.05 -13.63 3.38
C SER A 479 -15.91 -12.24 2.77
N SER A 480 -15.37 -11.31 3.54
CA SER A 480 -15.08 -9.96 3.06
C SER A 480 -14.07 -9.96 1.90
N TRP A 481 -13.19 -10.93 1.87
CA TRP A 481 -12.21 -11.13 0.79
C TRP A 481 -12.85 -11.56 -0.52
N ALA A 482 -13.85 -12.47 -0.47
CA ALA A 482 -14.65 -12.86 -1.64
C ALA A 482 -15.51 -11.70 -2.14
N GLU A 483 -16.10 -10.93 -1.21
CA GLU A 483 -16.87 -9.72 -1.52
C GLU A 483 -16.00 -8.65 -2.20
N LEU A 484 -14.74 -8.49 -1.77
CA LEU A 484 -13.82 -7.58 -2.42
C LEU A 484 -13.41 -8.05 -3.83
N ARG A 485 -13.19 -9.35 -4.04
CA ARG A 485 -12.93 -9.89 -5.38
C ARG A 485 -14.12 -9.62 -6.32
N GLU A 486 -15.35 -9.73 -5.83
CA GLU A 486 -16.54 -9.37 -6.58
C GLU A 486 -16.55 -7.87 -6.91
N ALA A 487 -16.26 -7.00 -5.95
CA ALA A 487 -16.16 -5.56 -6.18
C ALA A 487 -15.11 -5.22 -7.25
N GLN A 488 -13.94 -5.89 -7.21
CA GLN A 488 -12.94 -5.77 -8.26
C GLN A 488 -13.45 -6.23 -9.63
N ALA A 489 -14.18 -7.33 -9.68
CA ALA A 489 -14.73 -7.87 -10.93
C ALA A 489 -15.79 -6.94 -11.54
N MET A 490 -16.60 -6.25 -10.72
CA MET A 490 -17.61 -5.28 -11.17
C MET A 490 -17.01 -4.09 -11.92
N ALA A 491 -15.79 -3.66 -11.58
CA ALA A 491 -15.10 -2.54 -12.24
C ALA A 491 -14.84 -2.78 -13.74
N ARG A 492 -14.91 -4.02 -14.24
CA ARG A 492 -14.82 -4.34 -15.68
C ARG A 492 -15.99 -3.80 -16.51
N ALA A 493 -17.04 -3.29 -15.89
CA ALA A 493 -18.10 -2.57 -16.61
C ALA A 493 -17.56 -1.27 -17.27
N LEU A 494 -16.41 -0.76 -16.81
CA LEU A 494 -15.75 0.37 -17.45
C LEU A 494 -15.02 -0.07 -18.73
N PRO A 495 -15.08 0.74 -19.80
CA PRO A 495 -14.34 0.45 -21.03
C PRO A 495 -12.83 0.45 -20.80
N ASN A 496 -12.07 -0.17 -21.72
CA ASN A 496 -10.61 -0.22 -21.65
C ASN A 496 -10.06 -0.73 -20.30
N THR A 497 -10.68 -1.76 -19.73
CA THR A 497 -10.25 -2.36 -18.47
C THR A 497 -9.96 -3.85 -18.62
N GLY A 498 -9.09 -4.37 -17.75
CA GLY A 498 -8.77 -5.78 -17.69
C GLY A 498 -8.39 -6.23 -16.28
N MET A 499 -8.81 -7.43 -15.89
CA MET A 499 -8.57 -8.02 -14.57
C MET A 499 -7.76 -9.31 -14.69
N ALA A 500 -6.60 -9.35 -14.05
CA ALA A 500 -5.82 -10.58 -13.88
C ALA A 500 -6.34 -11.36 -12.66
N VAL A 501 -6.92 -12.51 -12.89
CA VAL A 501 -7.38 -13.42 -11.83
C VAL A 501 -6.19 -14.14 -11.23
N THR A 502 -6.08 -14.18 -9.89
CA THR A 502 -4.92 -14.75 -9.18
C THR A 502 -5.31 -15.70 -8.04
N ILE A 503 -6.56 -16.16 -8.05
CA ILE A 503 -7.12 -17.04 -7.03
C ILE A 503 -6.37 -18.38 -6.89
N ASP A 504 -5.59 -18.77 -7.88
CA ASP A 504 -4.83 -20.02 -7.96
C ASP A 504 -3.37 -19.90 -7.55
N ILE A 505 -2.87 -18.70 -7.26
CA ILE A 505 -1.45 -18.43 -7.01
C ILE A 505 -1.19 -17.68 -5.70
N GLY A 506 -2.17 -17.66 -4.79
CA GLY A 506 -2.00 -17.14 -3.43
C GLY A 506 -1.28 -18.12 -2.50
N GLU A 507 -0.92 -17.64 -1.33
CA GLU A 507 -0.29 -18.40 -0.25
C GLU A 507 -1.13 -18.24 1.02
N ALA A 508 -1.55 -19.37 1.64
CA ALA A 508 -2.46 -19.34 2.78
C ALA A 508 -1.90 -18.57 3.99
N GLU A 509 -0.61 -18.71 4.23
CA GLU A 509 0.08 -18.13 5.39
C GLU A 509 0.74 -16.78 5.10
N ASP A 510 0.70 -16.30 3.85
CA ASP A 510 1.32 -15.05 3.44
C ASP A 510 0.38 -14.24 2.54
N ILE A 511 0.02 -13.04 2.99
CA ILE A 511 -0.79 -12.09 2.21
C ILE A 511 -0.06 -11.57 0.96
N HIS A 512 1.26 -11.82 0.87
CA HIS A 512 2.12 -11.43 -0.23
C HIS A 512 2.58 -12.64 -1.06
N PRO A 513 1.72 -13.23 -1.90
CA PRO A 513 2.11 -14.38 -2.71
C PRO A 513 3.36 -14.10 -3.54
N ARG A 514 4.33 -15.00 -3.47
CA ARG A 514 5.65 -14.79 -4.11
C ARG A 514 5.64 -14.98 -5.62
N ASN A 515 4.61 -15.62 -6.18
CA ASN A 515 4.47 -15.79 -7.63
C ASN A 515 4.05 -14.48 -8.31
N LYS A 516 4.96 -13.52 -8.41
CA LYS A 516 4.75 -12.24 -9.10
C LYS A 516 4.95 -12.35 -10.61
N GLU A 517 5.61 -13.41 -11.07
CA GLU A 517 5.87 -13.64 -12.50
C GLU A 517 4.57 -13.90 -13.26
N ASP A 518 3.73 -14.82 -12.79
CA ASP A 518 2.45 -15.09 -13.45
C ASP A 518 1.50 -13.89 -13.37
N VAL A 519 1.53 -13.13 -12.26
CA VAL A 519 0.78 -11.88 -12.15
C VAL A 519 1.19 -10.90 -13.25
N GLY A 520 2.49 -10.66 -13.40
CA GLY A 520 3.03 -9.77 -14.43
C GLY A 520 2.69 -10.22 -15.86
N LYS A 521 2.79 -11.53 -16.15
CA LYS A 521 2.42 -12.11 -17.44
C LYS A 521 0.91 -11.98 -17.74
N ARG A 522 0.04 -12.26 -16.75
CA ARG A 522 -1.42 -12.11 -16.91
C ARG A 522 -1.80 -10.65 -17.20
N LEU A 523 -1.21 -9.70 -16.50
CA LEU A 523 -1.39 -8.27 -16.80
C LEU A 523 -0.83 -7.91 -18.17
N GLY A 524 0.33 -8.46 -18.53
CA GLY A 524 0.97 -8.24 -19.85
C GLY A 524 0.11 -8.72 -21.02
N THR A 525 -0.50 -9.91 -20.92
CA THR A 525 -1.43 -10.41 -21.95
C THR A 525 -2.66 -9.53 -22.10
N LEU A 526 -3.21 -9.01 -21.01
CA LEU A 526 -4.29 -8.03 -21.04
C LEU A 526 -3.85 -6.72 -21.71
N ALA A 527 -2.65 -6.24 -21.40
CA ALA A 527 -2.08 -5.04 -22.01
C ALA A 527 -1.90 -5.20 -23.53
N MET A 528 -1.40 -6.35 -23.97
CA MET A 528 -1.25 -6.63 -25.40
C MET A 528 -2.56 -6.55 -26.15
N ASN A 529 -3.67 -7.04 -25.58
CA ASN A 529 -4.98 -6.94 -26.20
C ASN A 529 -5.52 -5.51 -26.24
N LEU A 530 -5.46 -4.79 -25.12
CA LEU A 530 -6.10 -3.47 -24.99
C LEU A 530 -5.23 -2.32 -25.53
N GLY A 531 -3.91 -2.46 -25.45
CA GLY A 531 -2.98 -1.40 -25.78
C GLY A 531 -2.23 -1.59 -27.10
N TYR A 532 -2.18 -2.82 -27.64
CA TYR A 532 -1.33 -3.16 -28.81
C TYR A 532 -2.09 -3.91 -29.91
N GLY A 533 -3.42 -4.11 -29.76
CA GLY A 533 -4.24 -4.79 -30.77
C GLY A 533 -3.97 -6.30 -30.87
N GLY A 534 -3.33 -6.90 -29.88
CA GLY A 534 -3.10 -8.34 -29.80
C GLY A 534 -4.40 -9.14 -29.64
N LYS A 535 -4.30 -10.47 -29.84
CA LYS A 535 -5.43 -11.41 -29.69
C LYS A 535 -5.02 -12.55 -28.75
N TYR A 536 -4.53 -12.19 -27.57
CA TYR A 536 -4.17 -13.16 -26.55
C TYR A 536 -5.43 -13.64 -25.81
N PRO A 537 -5.54 -14.91 -25.44
CA PRO A 537 -6.62 -15.41 -24.60
C PRO A 537 -6.38 -14.99 -23.13
N ALA A 538 -6.62 -13.72 -22.85
CA ALA A 538 -6.24 -13.07 -21.60
C ALA A 538 -7.37 -13.01 -20.56
N GLN A 539 -8.60 -13.41 -20.94
CA GLN A 539 -9.75 -13.35 -20.03
C GLN A 539 -10.02 -14.73 -19.41
N ALA A 540 -10.05 -14.78 -18.09
CA ALA A 540 -10.44 -15.95 -17.33
C ALA A 540 -11.90 -16.39 -17.63
N PRO A 541 -12.25 -17.68 -17.47
CA PRO A 541 -13.65 -18.14 -17.53
C PRO A 541 -14.52 -17.39 -16.51
N ARG A 542 -15.62 -16.82 -16.97
CA ARG A 542 -16.56 -16.04 -16.15
C ARG A 542 -17.91 -16.70 -16.06
N PHE A 543 -18.50 -16.68 -14.87
CA PHE A 543 -19.89 -17.08 -14.68
C PHE A 543 -20.81 -16.35 -15.67
N LYS A 544 -21.69 -17.10 -16.30
CA LYS A 544 -22.69 -16.58 -17.22
C LYS A 544 -24.10 -16.73 -16.66
N GLU A 545 -24.48 -17.95 -16.37
CA GLU A 545 -25.84 -18.29 -15.92
C GLU A 545 -25.90 -19.70 -15.33
N THR A 546 -26.98 -20.02 -14.65
CA THR A 546 -27.33 -21.38 -14.19
C THR A 546 -28.56 -21.91 -14.87
N GLU A 547 -28.60 -23.23 -15.12
CA GLU A 547 -29.76 -23.98 -15.55
C GLU A 547 -30.05 -25.07 -14.53
N LYS A 548 -31.31 -25.14 -14.04
CA LYS A 548 -31.71 -26.18 -13.10
C LYS A 548 -32.02 -27.48 -13.81
N LYS A 549 -31.43 -28.59 -13.32
CA LYS A 549 -31.70 -29.92 -13.85
C LYS A 549 -31.89 -30.94 -12.72
N GLY A 550 -33.16 -31.16 -12.34
CA GLY A 550 -33.47 -31.98 -11.16
C GLY A 550 -32.87 -31.38 -9.88
N ASP A 551 -32.15 -32.21 -9.13
CA ASP A 551 -31.44 -31.81 -7.90
C ASP A 551 -30.01 -31.28 -8.17
N SER A 552 -29.75 -30.74 -9.37
CA SER A 552 -28.46 -30.18 -9.79
C SER A 552 -28.62 -28.81 -10.44
N LEU A 553 -27.57 -27.98 -10.38
CA LEU A 553 -27.42 -26.79 -11.20
C LEU A 553 -26.34 -27.01 -12.26
N LEU A 554 -26.66 -26.68 -13.49
CA LEU A 554 -25.71 -26.60 -14.61
C LEU A 554 -25.19 -25.18 -14.64
N VAL A 555 -23.89 -25.01 -14.48
CA VAL A 555 -23.21 -23.70 -14.45
C VAL A 555 -22.52 -23.48 -15.78
N HIS A 556 -22.91 -22.41 -16.46
CA HIS A 556 -22.37 -21.99 -17.74
C HIS A 556 -21.39 -20.82 -17.60
N PHE A 557 -20.36 -20.80 -18.44
CA PHE A 557 -19.30 -19.79 -18.42
C PHE A 557 -19.19 -19.09 -19.77
N THR A 558 -18.84 -17.81 -19.72
CA THR A 558 -18.29 -17.07 -20.88
C THR A 558 -16.82 -17.37 -20.95
N LEU A 559 -16.35 -17.80 -22.11
CA LEU A 559 -14.97 -18.20 -22.37
C LEU A 559 -14.34 -17.30 -23.41
N ALA A 560 -13.07 -16.97 -23.24
CA ALA A 560 -12.21 -16.39 -24.28
C ALA A 560 -11.47 -17.48 -25.11
N THR A 561 -11.59 -18.73 -24.68
CA THR A 561 -10.99 -19.93 -25.30
C THR A 561 -12.08 -20.94 -25.66
N ASP A 562 -11.71 -22.07 -26.29
CA ASP A 562 -12.68 -23.06 -26.77
C ASP A 562 -13.24 -23.95 -25.66
N SER A 563 -12.52 -24.12 -24.56
CA SER A 563 -12.93 -25.11 -23.55
C SER A 563 -12.49 -24.80 -22.12
N LEU A 564 -13.33 -25.30 -21.20
CA LEU A 564 -12.96 -25.48 -19.79
C LEU A 564 -12.14 -26.77 -19.61
N LYS A 565 -11.28 -26.75 -18.60
CA LYS A 565 -10.52 -27.90 -18.11
C LYS A 565 -10.56 -27.99 -16.61
N THR A 566 -10.33 -29.18 -16.10
CA THR A 566 -10.03 -29.39 -14.68
C THR A 566 -8.66 -30.04 -14.53
N LYS A 567 -7.94 -29.67 -13.48
CA LYS A 567 -6.65 -30.30 -13.12
C LYS A 567 -6.84 -31.68 -12.46
N ASP A 568 -8.06 -31.99 -11.98
CA ASP A 568 -8.38 -33.26 -11.38
C ASP A 568 -8.51 -34.36 -12.45
N LYS A 569 -7.79 -35.49 -12.27
CA LYS A 569 -7.77 -36.60 -13.24
C LYS A 569 -9.11 -37.33 -13.41
N TYR A 570 -10.03 -37.20 -12.45
CA TYR A 570 -11.36 -37.81 -12.49
C TYR A 570 -12.45 -36.87 -12.98
N GLY A 571 -12.10 -35.57 -13.25
CA GLY A 571 -13.02 -34.56 -13.74
C GLY A 571 -13.78 -33.82 -12.64
N TYR A 572 -13.43 -34.01 -11.38
CA TYR A 572 -14.02 -33.27 -10.25
C TYR A 572 -13.52 -31.83 -10.19
N ILE A 573 -14.34 -30.98 -9.58
CA ILE A 573 -14.02 -29.55 -9.39
C ILE A 573 -14.35 -29.19 -7.95
N ARG A 574 -13.37 -28.60 -7.26
CA ARG A 574 -13.49 -28.11 -5.88
C ARG A 574 -13.97 -26.66 -5.84
N GLY A 575 -14.42 -26.21 -4.66
CA GLY A 575 -14.73 -24.83 -4.37
C GLY A 575 -16.18 -24.41 -4.67
N PHE A 576 -17.06 -25.32 -5.05
CA PHE A 576 -18.49 -25.04 -5.24
C PHE A 576 -19.30 -25.14 -3.95
N GLN A 577 -20.28 -24.27 -3.82
CA GLN A 577 -21.25 -24.22 -2.74
C GLN A 577 -22.65 -24.14 -3.35
N LEU A 578 -23.63 -24.82 -2.77
CA LEU A 578 -25.03 -24.79 -3.16
C LEU A 578 -25.93 -24.43 -1.99
N ALA A 579 -27.00 -23.68 -2.27
CA ALA A 579 -28.09 -23.44 -1.36
C ALA A 579 -29.45 -23.83 -1.99
N GLY A 580 -30.38 -24.25 -1.14
CA GLY A 580 -31.79 -24.35 -1.46
C GLY A 580 -32.51 -23.02 -1.23
N LYS A 581 -33.86 -23.05 -1.19
CA LYS A 581 -34.71 -21.87 -0.92
C LYS A 581 -34.49 -21.25 0.48
N ASP A 582 -33.82 -21.97 1.37
CA ASP A 582 -33.49 -21.49 2.72
C ASP A 582 -32.25 -20.58 2.77
N GLY A 583 -31.55 -20.39 1.64
CA GLY A 583 -30.37 -19.58 1.51
C GLY A 583 -29.14 -20.10 2.28
N LYS A 584 -29.16 -21.33 2.79
CA LYS A 584 -28.07 -21.95 3.52
C LYS A 584 -27.10 -22.63 2.57
N PHE A 585 -25.90 -22.08 2.44
CA PHE A 585 -24.86 -22.65 1.60
C PHE A 585 -24.17 -23.84 2.25
N HIS A 586 -23.91 -24.85 1.45
CA HIS A 586 -23.19 -26.07 1.79
C HIS A 586 -22.16 -26.38 0.71
N TRP A 587 -21.04 -27.01 1.08
CA TRP A 587 -20.09 -27.54 0.11
C TRP A 587 -20.78 -28.51 -0.83
N ALA A 588 -20.55 -28.36 -2.12
CA ALA A 588 -21.16 -29.13 -3.17
C ALA A 588 -20.13 -29.97 -3.94
N GLN A 589 -20.58 -31.05 -4.53
CA GLN A 589 -19.82 -31.82 -5.50
C GLN A 589 -20.04 -31.20 -6.88
N ALA A 590 -18.96 -31.14 -7.66
CA ALA A 590 -19.02 -30.63 -9.02
C ALA A 590 -18.13 -31.42 -9.96
N PHE A 591 -18.54 -31.54 -11.22
CA PHE A 591 -17.74 -32.16 -12.25
C PHE A 591 -17.96 -31.49 -13.61
N LEU A 592 -16.94 -31.56 -14.45
CA LEU A 592 -16.98 -30.96 -15.77
C LEU A 592 -17.64 -31.90 -16.78
N ARG A 593 -18.64 -31.38 -17.50
CA ARG A 593 -19.26 -32.05 -18.64
C ARG A 593 -19.17 -31.14 -19.88
N ARG A 594 -18.16 -31.39 -20.73
CA ARG A 594 -17.78 -30.46 -21.82
C ARG A 594 -17.47 -29.08 -21.25
N ASN A 595 -18.17 -28.03 -21.68
CA ASN A 595 -17.98 -26.65 -21.18
C ASN A 595 -19.02 -26.21 -20.11
N THR A 596 -19.66 -27.18 -19.46
CA THR A 596 -20.65 -26.94 -18.41
C THR A 596 -20.20 -27.64 -17.13
N VAL A 597 -20.30 -26.97 -16.00
CA VAL A 597 -20.05 -27.60 -14.69
C VAL A 597 -21.38 -28.04 -14.10
N VAL A 598 -21.48 -29.32 -13.77
CA VAL A 598 -22.64 -29.90 -13.08
C VAL A 598 -22.37 -29.84 -11.60
N VAL A 599 -23.18 -29.12 -10.83
CA VAL A 599 -23.05 -28.95 -9.39
C VAL A 599 -24.24 -29.56 -8.67
N TYR A 600 -23.96 -30.40 -7.68
CA TYR A 600 -25.01 -31.08 -6.91
C TYR A 600 -24.52 -31.38 -5.48
N ARG A 601 -25.47 -31.66 -4.60
CA ARG A 601 -25.21 -32.10 -3.24
C ARG A 601 -26.15 -33.24 -2.84
N PRO A 602 -25.65 -34.41 -2.41
CA PRO A 602 -26.51 -35.47 -1.88
C PRO A 602 -27.39 -34.96 -0.73
N GLY A 603 -28.70 -35.20 -0.81
CA GLY A 603 -29.64 -34.78 0.22
C GLY A 603 -30.22 -33.35 0.05
N LEU A 604 -29.63 -32.50 -0.77
CA LEU A 604 -30.21 -31.19 -1.10
C LEU A 604 -31.16 -31.33 -2.29
N LYS A 605 -32.44 -31.10 -2.02
CA LYS A 605 -33.47 -31.04 -3.05
C LYS A 605 -33.66 -29.62 -3.54
N ASP A 606 -33.97 -29.47 -4.81
CA ASP A 606 -34.29 -28.17 -5.40
C ASP A 606 -33.25 -27.07 -5.15
N PRO A 607 -31.94 -27.24 -5.49
CA PRO A 607 -30.96 -26.17 -5.37
C PRO A 607 -31.38 -24.98 -6.24
N VAL A 608 -31.16 -23.76 -5.72
CA VAL A 608 -31.50 -22.50 -6.40
C VAL A 608 -30.35 -21.57 -6.59
N GLU A 609 -29.31 -21.66 -5.73
CA GLU A 609 -28.18 -20.75 -5.72
C GLU A 609 -26.85 -21.51 -5.69
N VAL A 610 -25.87 -20.95 -6.36
CA VAL A 610 -24.51 -21.50 -6.44
C VAL A 610 -23.47 -20.42 -6.24
N ARG A 611 -22.40 -20.79 -5.50
CA ARG A 611 -21.19 -19.97 -5.37
C ARG A 611 -19.98 -20.81 -5.76
N TYR A 612 -18.96 -20.14 -6.28
CA TYR A 612 -17.67 -20.76 -6.61
C TYR A 612 -16.53 -19.94 -6.04
N ALA A 613 -15.60 -20.61 -5.34
CA ALA A 613 -14.44 -19.99 -4.69
C ALA A 613 -14.81 -18.81 -3.77
N TRP A 614 -15.99 -18.88 -3.13
CA TRP A 614 -16.54 -17.81 -2.29
C TRP A 614 -16.08 -17.99 -0.83
N SER A 615 -14.82 -17.69 -0.58
CA SER A 615 -14.18 -17.64 0.75
C SER A 615 -12.84 -16.90 0.65
N ASP A 616 -12.23 -16.54 1.78
CA ASP A 616 -10.93 -15.89 1.81
C ASP A 616 -9.89 -16.79 1.14
N ASN A 617 -9.84 -18.04 1.56
CA ASN A 617 -9.05 -19.10 0.93
C ASN A 617 -9.96 -20.27 0.56
N PRO A 618 -10.30 -20.43 -0.71
CA PRO A 618 -11.15 -21.56 -1.14
C PRO A 618 -10.39 -22.89 -1.27
N GLY A 619 -9.14 -22.96 -0.82
CA GLY A 619 -8.27 -24.11 -1.03
C GLY A 619 -7.80 -24.26 -2.48
N PRO A 620 -7.23 -25.41 -2.83
CA PRO A 620 -6.78 -25.68 -4.21
C PRO A 620 -7.95 -25.73 -5.18
N LEU A 621 -7.88 -24.94 -6.24
CA LEU A 621 -8.91 -24.88 -7.30
C LEU A 621 -8.45 -25.61 -8.56
N ASP A 622 -9.38 -26.24 -9.23
CA ASP A 622 -9.11 -27.12 -10.37
C ASP A 622 -9.64 -26.58 -11.70
N LEU A 623 -10.66 -25.70 -11.67
CA LEU A 623 -11.32 -25.21 -12.88
C LEU A 623 -10.51 -24.12 -13.58
N THR A 624 -10.13 -24.39 -14.82
CA THR A 624 -9.39 -23.46 -15.67
C THR A 624 -9.97 -23.44 -17.10
N ASP A 625 -9.49 -22.50 -17.90
CA ASP A 625 -9.62 -22.63 -19.36
C ASP A 625 -8.53 -23.59 -19.91
N GLN A 626 -8.52 -23.77 -21.23
CA GLN A 626 -7.53 -24.62 -21.91
C GLN A 626 -6.09 -24.13 -21.79
N ASN A 627 -5.87 -22.84 -21.48
CA ASN A 627 -4.56 -22.22 -21.30
C ASN A 627 -4.11 -22.18 -19.84
N GLY A 628 -4.93 -22.68 -18.92
CA GLY A 628 -4.63 -22.75 -17.50
C GLY A 628 -5.00 -21.49 -16.71
N LEU A 629 -5.71 -20.52 -17.29
CA LEU A 629 -6.26 -19.39 -16.53
C LEU A 629 -7.39 -19.89 -15.62
N PRO A 630 -7.36 -19.59 -14.31
CA PRO A 630 -8.38 -20.04 -13.38
C PRO A 630 -9.72 -19.37 -13.62
N ALA A 631 -10.82 -20.10 -13.38
CA ALA A 631 -12.14 -19.49 -13.40
C ALA A 631 -12.29 -18.47 -12.27
N GLU A 632 -12.99 -17.37 -12.59
CA GLU A 632 -13.25 -16.31 -11.61
C GLU A 632 -14.13 -16.78 -10.47
N PRO A 633 -13.87 -16.39 -9.21
CA PRO A 633 -14.82 -16.50 -8.12
C PRO A 633 -16.13 -15.78 -8.44
N PHE A 634 -17.25 -16.38 -8.08
CA PHE A 634 -18.56 -15.78 -8.30
C PHE A 634 -19.61 -16.26 -7.31
N ARG A 635 -20.74 -15.55 -7.26
CA ARG A 635 -22.01 -15.98 -6.67
C ARG A 635 -23.16 -15.74 -7.65
N SER A 636 -24.20 -16.56 -7.57
CA SER A 636 -25.44 -16.38 -8.36
C SER A 636 -26.56 -15.70 -7.58
N ASP A 637 -26.35 -15.49 -6.29
CA ASP A 637 -27.29 -14.87 -5.36
C ASP A 637 -27.06 -13.37 -5.21
N ASP A 638 -28.05 -12.70 -4.61
CA ASP A 638 -28.03 -11.27 -4.26
C ASP A 638 -28.15 -11.03 -2.75
N HIS A 639 -27.79 -12.02 -1.94
CA HIS A 639 -27.83 -11.90 -0.48
C HIS A 639 -26.98 -10.70 -0.01
N GLN A 640 -27.42 -10.09 1.09
CA GLN A 640 -26.72 -8.99 1.73
C GLN A 640 -25.28 -9.37 2.03
N LEU A 641 -24.35 -8.47 1.74
CA LEU A 641 -22.94 -8.67 2.03
C LEU A 641 -22.67 -8.55 3.52
N SER A 642 -21.67 -9.27 3.99
CA SER A 642 -21.18 -9.13 5.37
C SER A 642 -20.56 -7.76 5.65
N THR A 643 -20.07 -7.09 4.60
CA THR A 643 -19.49 -5.74 4.67
C THR A 643 -20.49 -4.62 4.33
N GLU A 644 -21.79 -4.96 4.15
CA GLU A 644 -22.82 -3.96 3.85
C GLU A 644 -22.94 -2.92 4.97
N GLY A 645 -22.91 -1.64 4.59
CA GLY A 645 -22.94 -0.53 5.54
C GLY A 645 -21.61 -0.26 6.24
N MET A 646 -20.59 -1.09 6.04
CA MET A 646 -19.22 -0.80 6.49
C MET A 646 -18.61 0.23 5.56
N VAL A 647 -18.42 1.46 6.07
CA VAL A 647 -17.87 2.59 5.33
C VAL A 647 -16.65 3.15 6.06
N PHE A 648 -15.90 3.99 5.37
CA PHE A 648 -14.81 4.73 5.99
C PHE A 648 -15.28 5.48 7.25
N ASP A 649 -14.53 5.32 8.33
CA ASP A 649 -14.72 6.07 9.57
C ASP A 649 -13.40 6.71 9.97
N SER A 650 -13.37 8.04 9.98
CA SER A 650 -12.19 8.81 10.39
C SER A 650 -11.82 8.62 11.86
N LYS A 651 -12.76 8.15 12.68
CA LYS A 651 -12.58 7.92 14.13
C LYS A 651 -12.23 6.47 14.45
N ALA A 652 -12.35 5.55 13.48
CA ALA A 652 -11.94 4.17 13.69
C ALA A 652 -10.44 4.09 14.00
N PRO A 653 -10.01 3.20 14.92
CA PRO A 653 -8.58 2.98 15.16
C PRO A 653 -7.87 2.71 13.85
N ARG A 654 -6.94 3.55 13.50
CA ARG A 654 -6.14 3.39 12.27
C ARG A 654 -4.99 2.44 12.60
N PHE A 655 -5.08 1.23 12.09
CA PHE A 655 -4.12 0.13 12.30
C PHE A 655 -2.78 0.39 11.62
#